data_9df30a63213f2a823feb65833e4f5d82
#
_entry.id   9df30a63213f2a823feb65833e4f5d82
#
_cell.length_a   1.000
_cell.length_b   1.000
_cell.length_c   1.000
_cell.angle_alpha   90.00
_cell.angle_beta   90.00
_cell.angle_gamma   90.00
#
_symmetry.space_group_name_H-M   'P 1'
#
loop_
_entity.id
_entity.type
_entity.pdbx_description
1 polymer ?
#
loop_
_entity_poly.entity_id
_entity_poly.type
_entity_poly.pdbx_seq_one_letter_code
_entity_poly.pdbx_strand_id
1 'polypeptide(L)'
;MKKRLTAFLAALMLLLQGAKAQTDSINAYLLTCEPGKAIYELYGHAAIWIEDVGNGTDVVFNYGLFDFDTPHFVWKFTLGRTDYILGATRMRSFLHEYKERGSEVFAQQLNMTQDETHRLYSLLIDNSRPENREYRYNFLYNNCATMAIDKVEQSINGTVTYPKSAQPETFREILTEHTRVRPWSEFAVNLIIGAEGDRPAGYRQDAFAPMYLMELASEAVITDTAGVSRPLVVSSTELAHPDHDVDFGTPLFTPVQVMLIILMVIILVSLLGWYRNKPYWLVDVILFSIQGLAGIVIAVMFFFSEHPTLDSNWLVICLNPLPLLFLPFVIRRIRKGRVPIFLIADFAVCLSFLVLTSVIPQKIDTATLIAIAVFALRAFSTSLFMISRRFAKTMPTTFNSRISLFILLFTLSATNLKAADEKRPKLVVGIVIDQLDNQTLQMMMPLMGNDGLNRIWIDSYNRDNATFDFDNADRASAVASIYTGASPFQHGIVAGRWMNRKTLMASSPLDDGNSSGINTIEHTSPQKLLATNLADEMKLESEGRSKICAIAAYRDAAVLAAGHEADVCIWMNHDDGKWASSDYYGNLPEWVNKLNDSILPKYTWQPSLLAGEYIRITGQDYGWTFSHNIRPDSGEDMLTSPFSNDWVNAAALAALDGMNLGGDDTPDLLSITYYAGNFRHGNNAISSIELQDIYLRLDRNIAELIKKINDRIGIENVLFFLTSTGYSDYSAPDLGSTRIPTGTVNMERAVALLNLYLSAKYGSEQYVETYFHNQIYLNHRLIEDKGLAMHEILENSVDLLVQMSGVRNVILLRDLMSTIPDQDAARRRNAYNNSYTGDIIIEAIPGWGITDVNEDITEYRRPVSQPFPMILYGNGIRGEINHDPISVSVLIPTVCNILRCNAPNACYSNPLIGLK
;
A
#
# COMPACT_ATOMS: atom_id res chain seq x y z
N MET A 1 30.89 66.11 34.04
CA MET A 1 31.67 65.26 33.12
C MET A 1 31.57 63.76 33.41
N LYS A 2 31.69 63.26 34.64
CA LYS A 2 31.60 61.82 34.96
C LYS A 2 30.30 61.12 34.47
N LYS A 3 29.11 61.68 34.60
CA LYS A 3 27.84 61.12 34.17
C LYS A 3 27.69 61.02 32.66
N ARG A 4 28.36 61.89 31.86
CA ARG A 4 28.36 61.83 30.38
C ARG A 4 29.32 60.78 29.86
N LEU A 5 30.42 60.53 30.57
CA LEU A 5 31.39 59.52 30.21
C LEU A 5 30.88 58.12 30.50
N THR A 6 30.12 57.92 31.59
CA THR A 6 29.48 56.63 31.91
C THR A 6 28.35 56.31 30.91
N ALA A 7 27.58 57.32 30.46
CA ALA A 7 26.54 57.09 29.41
C ALA A 7 27.15 56.81 28.04
N PHE A 8 28.30 57.43 27.73
CA PHE A 8 29.01 57.14 26.49
C PHE A 8 29.67 55.73 26.48
N LEU A 9 30.25 55.33 27.59
CA LEU A 9 30.78 53.96 27.77
C LEU A 9 29.69 52.90 27.79
N ALA A 10 28.51 53.19 28.38
CA ALA A 10 27.37 52.28 28.31
C ALA A 10 26.77 52.20 26.91
N ALA A 11 26.72 53.30 26.15
CA ALA A 11 26.31 53.31 24.75
C ALA A 11 27.34 52.57 23.84
N LEU A 12 28.64 52.72 24.15
CA LEU A 12 29.72 52.01 23.44
C LEU A 12 29.70 50.49 23.74
N MET A 13 29.38 50.09 24.98
CA MET A 13 29.18 48.70 25.35
C MET A 13 27.90 48.11 24.69
N LEU A 14 26.84 48.89 24.56
CA LEU A 14 25.64 48.47 23.83
C LEU A 14 25.86 48.38 22.31
N LEU A 15 26.70 49.23 21.74
CA LEU A 15 27.14 49.15 20.32
C LEU A 15 28.09 47.96 20.08
N LEU A 16 28.87 47.55 21.06
CA LEU A 16 29.77 46.39 20.97
C LEU A 16 28.98 45.05 21.20
N GLN A 17 27.82 45.11 21.86
CA GLN A 17 26.90 43.94 21.92
C GLN A 17 26.07 43.72 20.67
N GLY A 18 26.08 44.66 19.72
CA GLY A 18 25.42 44.58 18.43
C GLY A 18 26.25 44.01 17.31
N ALA A 19 27.50 43.68 17.52
CA ALA A 19 28.28 42.84 16.64
C ALA A 19 27.74 41.41 16.82
N LYS A 20 26.76 41.01 16.01
CA LYS A 20 26.50 39.59 15.76
C LYS A 20 27.84 38.96 15.44
N ALA A 21 28.36 38.11 16.30
CA ALA A 21 29.34 37.14 15.89
C ALA A 21 28.73 36.47 14.66
N GLN A 22 29.31 36.73 13.52
CA GLN A 22 29.09 35.96 12.31
C GLN A 22 29.55 34.56 12.72
N THR A 23 28.61 33.72 13.12
CA THR A 23 28.92 32.32 13.38
C THR A 23 29.33 31.75 12.02
N ASP A 24 30.63 31.50 11.85
CA ASP A 24 31.14 30.66 10.78
C ASP A 24 30.55 29.25 10.98
N SER A 25 29.24 29.07 10.75
CA SER A 25 28.57 27.80 10.86
C SER A 25 28.50 27.19 9.47
N ILE A 26 29.22 26.13 9.29
CA ILE A 26 29.16 25.27 8.11
C ILE A 26 28.29 24.07 8.44
N ASN A 27 27.31 23.81 7.62
CA ASN A 27 26.39 22.69 7.75
C ASN A 27 26.65 21.67 6.64
N ALA A 28 26.43 20.40 6.93
CA ALA A 28 26.51 19.31 5.97
C ALA A 28 25.18 18.57 5.93
N TYR A 29 24.76 18.22 4.73
CA TYR A 29 23.53 17.48 4.48
C TYR A 29 23.81 16.29 3.56
N LEU A 30 23.19 15.17 3.84
CA LEU A 30 23.07 14.06 2.90
C LEU A 30 21.81 14.32 2.06
N LEU A 31 21.97 14.42 0.75
CA LEU A 31 20.87 14.55 -0.20
C LEU A 31 20.51 13.20 -0.75
N THR A 32 19.20 12.93 -0.82
CA THR A 32 18.64 11.75 -1.48
C THR A 32 17.61 12.20 -2.49
N CYS A 33 17.75 11.73 -3.72
CA CYS A 33 16.83 12.00 -4.83
C CYS A 33 16.11 10.73 -5.22
N GLU A 34 14.80 10.83 -5.39
CA GLU A 34 13.97 9.71 -5.83
C GLU A 34 14.32 9.22 -7.24
N PRO A 35 13.88 7.97 -7.56
CA PRO A 35 14.05 7.39 -8.89
C PRO A 35 13.50 8.27 -10.00
N GLY A 36 14.26 8.36 -11.10
CA GLY A 36 13.86 9.07 -12.30
C GLY A 36 13.46 8.14 -13.45
N LYS A 37 13.16 8.71 -14.61
CA LYS A 37 12.61 7.98 -15.77
C LYS A 37 13.63 7.17 -16.56
N ALA A 38 14.89 7.53 -16.58
CA ALA A 38 15.92 6.82 -17.32
C ALA A 38 16.35 5.53 -16.58
N ILE A 39 16.85 4.53 -17.33
CA ILE A 39 17.23 3.22 -16.74
C ILE A 39 18.28 3.36 -15.64
N TYR A 40 19.22 4.27 -15.79
CA TYR A 40 20.28 4.57 -14.82
C TYR A 40 19.81 5.43 -13.65
N GLU A 41 18.61 5.99 -13.71
CA GLU A 41 17.98 6.79 -12.66
C GLU A 41 17.02 5.97 -11.78
N LEU A 42 16.71 4.72 -12.16
CA LEU A 42 15.73 3.87 -11.46
C LEU A 42 16.07 3.59 -9.99
N TYR A 43 17.33 3.77 -9.59
CA TYR A 43 17.77 3.53 -8.22
C TYR A 43 17.82 4.80 -7.38
N GLY A 44 17.40 5.95 -7.93
CA GLY A 44 17.56 7.23 -7.27
C GLY A 44 19.01 7.71 -7.28
N HIS A 45 19.30 8.71 -6.44
CA HIS A 45 20.63 9.29 -6.37
C HIS A 45 20.96 9.83 -4.97
N ALA A 46 22.24 9.85 -4.58
CA ALA A 46 22.70 10.45 -3.34
C ALA A 46 23.85 11.43 -3.61
N ALA A 47 23.88 12.55 -2.85
CA ALA A 47 24.91 13.57 -2.93
C ALA A 47 25.17 14.19 -1.55
N ILE A 48 26.23 14.95 -1.40
CA ILE A 48 26.54 15.71 -0.17
C ILE A 48 26.41 17.20 -0.45
N TRP A 49 25.59 17.88 0.33
CA TRP A 49 25.45 19.34 0.27
C TRP A 49 26.18 19.99 1.46
N ILE A 50 27.04 20.93 1.15
CA ILE A 50 27.74 21.77 2.14
C ILE A 50 27.21 23.19 2.01
N GLU A 51 26.68 23.72 3.10
CA GLU A 51 26.17 25.07 3.22
C GLU A 51 27.06 25.84 4.21
N ASP A 52 27.78 26.82 3.73
CA ASP A 52 28.57 27.76 4.56
C ASP A 52 27.80 29.09 4.64
N VAL A 53 27.07 29.26 5.72
CA VAL A 53 26.23 30.43 5.96
C VAL A 53 27.08 31.72 6.11
N GLY A 54 28.34 31.60 6.60
CA GLY A 54 29.24 32.72 6.81
C GLY A 54 29.76 33.29 5.50
N ASN A 55 30.17 32.43 4.58
CA ASN A 55 30.76 32.80 3.29
C ASN A 55 29.78 32.81 2.13
N GLY A 56 28.51 32.41 2.36
CA GLY A 56 27.48 32.25 1.33
C GLY A 56 27.84 31.16 0.30
N THR A 57 28.58 30.14 0.74
CA THR A 57 28.92 28.97 -0.11
C THR A 57 27.80 27.94 -0.02
N ASP A 58 27.37 27.48 -1.20
CA ASP A 58 26.25 26.58 -1.37
C ASP A 58 26.61 25.58 -2.48
N VAL A 59 27.21 24.45 -2.09
CA VAL A 59 27.81 23.49 -3.03
C VAL A 59 27.33 22.07 -2.77
N VAL A 60 26.85 21.41 -3.80
CA VAL A 60 26.51 19.99 -3.83
C VAL A 60 27.63 19.22 -4.51
N PHE A 61 28.20 18.26 -3.78
CA PHE A 61 29.16 17.30 -4.25
C PHE A 61 28.46 16.04 -4.72
N ASN A 62 28.53 15.78 -6.02
CA ASN A 62 27.75 14.80 -6.72
C ASN A 62 28.64 13.68 -7.28
N TYR A 63 28.66 12.52 -6.61
CA TYR A 63 29.33 11.32 -7.09
C TYR A 63 28.49 10.65 -8.19
N GLY A 64 29.14 9.94 -9.11
CA GLY A 64 28.42 9.16 -10.12
C GLY A 64 28.19 9.87 -11.44
N LEU A 65 28.85 10.99 -11.69
CA LEU A 65 28.81 11.63 -13.01
C LEU A 65 29.63 10.84 -14.02
N PHE A 66 29.05 10.63 -15.20
CA PHE A 66 29.69 9.89 -16.30
C PHE A 66 29.34 10.54 -17.64
N ASP A 67 30.10 10.20 -18.68
CA ASP A 67 29.90 10.70 -20.03
C ASP A 67 29.66 9.53 -21.00
N PHE A 68 28.49 9.51 -21.64
CA PHE A 68 28.11 8.52 -22.65
C PHE A 68 28.97 8.63 -23.92
N ASP A 69 29.58 9.77 -24.22
CA ASP A 69 30.44 9.98 -25.37
C ASP A 69 31.84 9.36 -25.17
N THR A 70 32.13 8.84 -23.98
CA THR A 70 33.35 8.06 -23.74
C THR A 70 33.45 6.89 -24.71
N PRO A 71 34.59 6.74 -25.47
CA PRO A 71 34.73 5.66 -26.44
C PRO A 71 34.47 4.28 -25.84
N HIS A 72 33.57 3.54 -26.49
CA HIS A 72 33.16 2.19 -26.06
C HIS A 72 32.52 2.14 -24.65
N PHE A 73 31.82 3.20 -24.23
CA PHE A 73 31.20 3.30 -22.89
C PHE A 73 30.39 2.03 -22.51
N VAL A 74 29.45 1.61 -23.36
CA VAL A 74 28.61 0.43 -23.07
C VAL A 74 29.44 -0.84 -22.86
N TRP A 75 30.50 -1.02 -23.66
CA TRP A 75 31.40 -2.17 -23.52
C TRP A 75 32.22 -2.12 -22.23
N LYS A 76 32.76 -0.95 -21.90
CA LYS A 76 33.49 -0.73 -20.64
C LYS A 76 32.59 -0.94 -19.45
N PHE A 77 31.36 -0.41 -19.51
CA PHE A 77 30.37 -0.59 -18.45
C PHE A 77 30.04 -2.08 -18.24
N THR A 78 29.75 -2.82 -19.33
CA THR A 78 29.49 -4.27 -19.26
C THR A 78 30.64 -5.06 -18.59
N LEU A 79 31.87 -4.61 -18.79
CA LEU A 79 33.04 -5.22 -18.18
C LEU A 79 33.37 -4.70 -16.76
N GLY A 80 32.62 -3.76 -16.21
CA GLY A 80 32.91 -3.13 -14.94
C GLY A 80 34.16 -2.23 -14.94
N ARG A 81 34.52 -1.67 -16.10
CA ARG A 81 35.72 -0.87 -16.32
C ARG A 81 35.44 0.59 -16.65
N THR A 82 34.32 1.10 -16.22
CA THR A 82 33.98 2.52 -16.33
C THR A 82 34.49 3.27 -15.13
N ASP A 83 35.11 4.40 -15.38
CA ASP A 83 35.50 5.36 -14.38
C ASP A 83 34.48 6.50 -14.37
N TYR A 84 33.99 6.84 -13.21
CA TYR A 84 33.04 7.92 -12.95
C TYR A 84 33.78 9.06 -12.22
N ILE A 85 33.18 10.25 -12.18
CA ILE A 85 33.80 11.41 -11.57
C ILE A 85 32.92 12.02 -10.48
N LEU A 86 33.58 12.65 -9.51
CA LEU A 86 32.96 13.58 -8.58
C LEU A 86 32.82 14.94 -9.25
N GLY A 87 31.61 15.49 -9.29
CA GLY A 87 31.34 16.86 -9.70
C GLY A 87 30.87 17.73 -8.54
N ALA A 88 30.99 19.03 -8.71
CA ALA A 88 30.52 20.02 -7.75
C ALA A 88 29.60 21.02 -8.47
N THR A 89 28.39 21.23 -7.95
CA THR A 89 27.37 22.15 -8.50
C THR A 89 26.77 23.02 -7.42
N ARG A 90 26.15 24.16 -7.80
CA ARG A 90 25.37 24.95 -6.85
C ARG A 90 24.06 24.29 -6.55
N MET A 91 23.57 24.37 -5.31
CA MET A 91 22.32 23.78 -4.87
C MET A 91 21.11 24.17 -5.77
N ARG A 92 21.01 25.43 -6.16
CA ARG A 92 19.97 25.89 -7.07
C ARG A 92 19.94 25.15 -8.42
N SER A 93 21.10 24.86 -8.99
CA SER A 93 21.22 24.14 -10.27
C SER A 93 20.87 22.65 -10.07
N PHE A 94 21.31 22.08 -8.96
CA PHE A 94 20.99 20.72 -8.58
C PHE A 94 19.48 20.51 -8.43
N LEU A 95 18.80 21.33 -7.63
CA LEU A 95 17.35 21.26 -7.44
C LEU A 95 16.55 21.45 -8.75
N HIS A 96 17.02 22.37 -9.61
CA HIS A 96 16.38 22.59 -10.91
C HIS A 96 16.45 21.34 -11.80
N GLU A 97 17.60 20.68 -11.85
CA GLU A 97 17.81 19.45 -12.62
C GLU A 97 16.88 18.32 -12.14
N TYR A 98 16.80 18.08 -10.83
CA TYR A 98 15.96 16.99 -10.29
C TYR A 98 14.46 17.31 -10.37
N LYS A 99 14.09 18.57 -10.23
CA LYS A 99 12.70 19.01 -10.47
C LYS A 99 12.27 18.80 -11.93
N GLU A 100 13.15 19.09 -12.91
CA GLU A 100 12.89 18.81 -14.33
C GLU A 100 12.81 17.30 -14.62
N ARG A 101 13.54 16.47 -13.87
CA ARG A 101 13.46 14.99 -13.97
C ARG A 101 12.17 14.41 -13.36
N GLY A 102 11.44 15.17 -12.55
CA GLY A 102 10.29 14.72 -11.81
C GLY A 102 10.64 13.94 -10.55
N SER A 103 11.84 14.10 -9.99
CA SER A 103 12.31 13.40 -8.79
C SER A 103 12.22 14.29 -7.56
N GLU A 104 11.70 13.78 -6.44
CA GLU A 104 11.76 14.44 -5.14
C GLU A 104 13.21 14.50 -4.63
N VAL A 105 13.51 15.52 -3.85
CA VAL A 105 14.84 15.69 -3.24
C VAL A 105 14.69 15.92 -1.74
N PHE A 106 15.26 15.03 -0.97
CA PHE A 106 15.30 15.09 0.49
C PHE A 106 16.70 15.52 0.96
N ALA A 107 16.75 16.34 2.01
CA ALA A 107 17.98 16.73 2.67
C ALA A 107 17.95 16.32 4.15
N GLN A 108 18.87 15.47 4.54
CA GLN A 108 19.09 15.06 5.93
C GLN A 108 20.27 15.86 6.51
N GLN A 109 19.99 16.73 7.47
CA GLN A 109 21.03 17.49 8.14
C GLN A 109 21.85 16.58 9.05
N LEU A 110 23.16 16.51 8.80
CA LEU A 110 24.08 15.67 9.56
C LEU A 110 24.44 16.30 10.90
N ASN A 111 24.41 15.51 11.96
CA ASN A 111 24.77 15.93 13.35
C ASN A 111 26.28 15.89 13.58
N MET A 112 26.97 16.69 12.82
CA MET A 112 28.44 16.79 12.86
C MET A 112 28.90 18.01 13.67
N THR A 113 30.01 17.89 14.35
CA THR A 113 30.67 19.05 14.94
C THR A 113 31.30 19.93 13.84
N GLN A 114 31.58 21.21 14.14
CA GLN A 114 32.18 22.11 13.15
C GLN A 114 33.51 21.54 12.61
N ASP A 115 34.33 20.94 13.47
CA ASP A 115 35.60 20.32 13.06
C ASP A 115 35.39 19.12 12.14
N GLU A 116 34.38 18.31 12.40
CA GLU A 116 34.00 17.18 11.53
C GLU A 116 33.48 17.67 10.19
N THR A 117 32.63 18.72 10.18
CA THR A 117 32.10 19.31 8.95
C THR A 117 33.21 19.95 8.10
N HIS A 118 34.14 20.67 8.73
CA HIS A 118 35.31 21.20 8.02
C HIS A 118 36.20 20.10 7.46
N ARG A 119 36.36 18.97 8.19
CA ARG A 119 37.10 17.80 7.69
C ARG A 119 36.40 17.19 6.48
N LEU A 120 35.05 17.00 6.54
CA LEU A 120 34.27 16.52 5.43
C LEU A 120 34.43 17.43 4.21
N TYR A 121 34.25 18.73 4.38
CA TYR A 121 34.40 19.69 3.31
C TYR A 121 35.80 19.64 2.66
N SER A 122 36.84 19.55 3.48
CA SER A 122 38.22 19.44 3.03
C SER A 122 38.47 18.15 2.23
N LEU A 123 37.91 17.02 2.68
CA LEU A 123 37.97 15.73 1.95
C LEU A 123 37.26 15.81 0.61
N LEU A 124 36.08 16.48 0.55
CA LEU A 124 35.31 16.64 -0.70
C LEU A 124 36.04 17.57 -1.68
N ILE A 125 36.63 18.68 -1.22
CA ILE A 125 37.42 19.58 -2.06
C ILE A 125 38.65 18.86 -2.61
N ASP A 126 39.38 18.10 -1.77
CA ASP A 126 40.54 17.34 -2.23
C ASP A 126 40.16 16.26 -3.21
N ASN A 127 39.04 15.58 -2.99
CA ASN A 127 38.53 14.57 -3.89
C ASN A 127 37.97 15.17 -5.20
N SER A 128 37.56 16.44 -5.23
CA SER A 128 37.07 17.11 -6.44
C SER A 128 38.17 17.58 -7.40
N ARG A 129 39.46 17.55 -6.98
CA ARG A 129 40.58 17.93 -7.84
C ARG A 129 40.73 17.02 -9.05
N PRO A 130 41.18 17.51 -10.19
CA PRO A 130 41.27 16.74 -11.41
C PRO A 130 42.01 15.40 -11.27
N GLU A 131 43.07 15.36 -10.43
CA GLU A 131 43.87 14.19 -10.14
C GLU A 131 43.20 13.15 -9.24
N ASN A 132 42.17 13.53 -8.47
CA ASN A 132 41.56 12.69 -7.44
C ASN A 132 40.08 12.36 -7.72
N ARG A 133 39.45 13.08 -8.65
CA ARG A 133 37.99 13.01 -8.84
C ARG A 133 37.49 11.77 -9.57
N GLU A 134 38.37 11.06 -10.29
CA GLU A 134 38.06 9.83 -11.00
C GLU A 134 38.10 8.63 -10.05
N TYR A 135 37.09 7.77 -10.15
CA TYR A 135 37.03 6.52 -9.40
C TYR A 135 36.39 5.40 -10.21
N ARG A 136 36.84 4.14 -9.97
CA ARG A 136 36.24 2.97 -10.58
C ARG A 136 34.84 2.74 -10.04
N TYR A 137 33.86 2.87 -10.91
CA TYR A 137 32.46 2.68 -10.55
C TYR A 137 32.13 1.20 -10.32
N ASN A 138 31.38 0.95 -9.25
CA ASN A 138 30.82 -0.37 -8.92
C ASN A 138 29.44 -0.17 -8.32
N PHE A 139 28.43 -0.75 -8.95
CA PHE A 139 27.04 -0.46 -8.60
C PHE A 139 26.62 -0.89 -7.19
N LEU A 140 27.33 -1.83 -6.54
CA LEU A 140 27.05 -2.23 -5.15
C LEU A 140 27.97 -1.57 -4.13
N TYR A 141 29.26 -1.45 -4.45
CA TYR A 141 30.27 -1.15 -3.44
C TYR A 141 30.93 0.22 -3.62
N ASN A 142 30.78 0.86 -4.79
CA ASN A 142 31.47 2.11 -5.10
C ASN A 142 30.62 2.98 -6.03
N ASN A 143 29.41 3.33 -5.59
CA ASN A 143 28.43 4.16 -6.30
C ASN A 143 28.22 5.53 -5.61
N CYS A 144 27.23 6.31 -6.06
CA CYS A 144 26.94 7.63 -5.51
C CYS A 144 26.59 7.58 -4.01
N ALA A 145 25.83 6.60 -3.56
CA ALA A 145 25.38 6.46 -2.19
C ALA A 145 26.53 6.00 -1.26
N THR A 146 27.25 4.93 -1.65
CA THR A 146 28.34 4.38 -0.85
C THR A 146 29.51 5.36 -0.74
N MET A 147 29.84 6.05 -1.84
CA MET A 147 30.88 7.06 -1.84
C MET A 147 30.55 8.26 -0.94
N ALA A 148 29.28 8.70 -0.97
CA ALA A 148 28.85 9.81 -0.13
C ALA A 148 28.96 9.45 1.37
N ILE A 149 28.38 8.33 1.79
CA ILE A 149 28.39 7.96 3.20
C ILE A 149 29.79 7.58 3.70
N ASP A 150 30.66 7.00 2.86
CA ASP A 150 32.06 6.73 3.20
C ASP A 150 32.82 8.01 3.56
N LYS A 151 32.56 9.13 2.87
CA LYS A 151 33.17 10.41 3.18
C LYS A 151 32.63 11.00 4.49
N VAL A 152 31.36 10.84 4.75
CA VAL A 152 30.76 11.23 6.03
C VAL A 152 31.39 10.43 7.17
N GLU A 153 31.44 9.09 7.08
CA GLU A 153 32.07 8.24 8.09
C GLU A 153 33.57 8.58 8.34
N GLN A 154 34.33 8.82 7.27
CA GLN A 154 35.74 9.21 7.36
C GLN A 154 35.97 10.53 8.08
N SER A 155 34.97 11.42 8.07
CA SER A 155 35.10 12.74 8.69
C SER A 155 34.66 12.77 10.15
N ILE A 156 33.91 11.77 10.61
CA ILE A 156 33.41 11.68 11.98
C ILE A 156 34.54 11.28 12.96
N ASN A 157 34.55 11.91 14.12
CA ASN A 157 35.47 11.57 15.22
C ASN A 157 34.83 10.53 16.14
N GLY A 158 34.82 9.28 15.70
CA GLY A 158 34.16 8.17 16.39
C GLY A 158 33.78 7.04 15.43
N THR A 159 32.73 6.33 15.78
CA THR A 159 32.18 5.23 14.96
C THR A 159 30.70 5.48 14.68
N VAL A 160 30.25 5.22 13.45
CA VAL A 160 28.84 5.21 13.09
C VAL A 160 28.32 3.79 13.21
N THR A 161 27.21 3.62 13.92
CA THR A 161 26.54 2.33 14.10
C THR A 161 25.16 2.42 13.45
N TYR A 162 24.88 1.50 12.55
CA TYR A 162 23.59 1.40 11.84
C TYR A 162 22.66 0.43 12.56
N PRO A 163 21.34 0.62 12.44
CA PRO A 163 20.35 -0.27 13.03
C PRO A 163 20.49 -1.69 12.46
N LYS A 164 20.15 -2.69 13.25
CA LYS A 164 20.11 -4.07 12.79
C LYS A 164 18.71 -4.37 12.30
N SER A 165 18.52 -4.56 11.01
CA SER A 165 17.27 -5.15 10.49
C SER A 165 17.08 -6.56 11.06
N ALA A 166 15.85 -6.90 11.43
CA ALA A 166 15.51 -8.24 11.90
C ALA A 166 15.68 -9.29 10.78
N GLN A 167 15.52 -8.88 9.52
CA GLN A 167 15.76 -9.70 8.32
C GLN A 167 16.44 -8.83 7.26
N PRO A 168 17.76 -8.98 7.06
CA PRO A 168 18.45 -8.26 6.01
C PRO A 168 17.98 -8.74 4.63
N GLU A 169 17.62 -7.80 3.77
CA GLU A 169 17.27 -8.07 2.38
C GLU A 169 18.50 -8.53 1.58
N THR A 170 18.25 -9.20 0.46
CA THR A 170 19.31 -9.54 -0.48
C THR A 170 19.54 -8.39 -1.46
N PHE A 171 20.76 -8.29 -2.02
CA PHE A 171 21.02 -7.30 -3.06
C PHE A 171 20.03 -7.40 -4.24
N ARG A 172 19.62 -8.63 -4.60
CA ARG A 172 18.63 -8.85 -5.66
C ARG A 172 17.25 -8.29 -5.29
N GLU A 173 16.80 -8.46 -4.04
CA GLU A 173 15.51 -7.95 -3.59
C GLU A 173 15.49 -6.43 -3.69
N ILE A 174 16.51 -5.75 -3.17
CA ILE A 174 16.63 -4.29 -3.25
C ILE A 174 16.68 -3.82 -4.72
N LEU A 175 17.47 -4.47 -5.58
CA LEU A 175 17.56 -4.12 -7.01
C LEU A 175 16.26 -4.37 -7.76
N THR A 176 15.55 -5.44 -7.42
CA THR A 176 14.26 -5.81 -8.04
C THR A 176 13.17 -4.82 -7.64
N GLU A 177 13.14 -4.38 -6.39
CA GLU A 177 12.18 -3.38 -5.91
C GLU A 177 12.22 -2.12 -6.77
N HIS A 178 13.40 -1.55 -6.99
CA HIS A 178 13.58 -0.34 -7.80
C HIS A 178 13.28 -0.55 -9.31
N THR A 179 13.42 -1.76 -9.82
CA THR A 179 13.17 -2.06 -11.25
C THR A 179 11.76 -2.58 -11.53
N ARG A 180 10.97 -2.92 -10.51
CA ARG A 180 9.61 -3.49 -10.62
C ARG A 180 8.67 -2.62 -11.46
N VAL A 181 8.79 -1.30 -11.37
CA VAL A 181 8.02 -0.35 -12.18
C VAL A 181 8.25 -0.49 -13.69
N ARG A 182 9.31 -1.21 -14.09
CA ARG A 182 9.67 -1.52 -15.48
C ARG A 182 9.97 -3.00 -15.67
N PRO A 183 8.95 -3.84 -15.93
CA PRO A 183 9.09 -5.30 -15.96
C PRO A 183 10.18 -5.84 -16.92
N TRP A 184 10.47 -5.13 -18.01
CA TRP A 184 11.55 -5.51 -18.92
C TRP A 184 12.94 -5.18 -18.36
N SER A 185 13.07 -4.10 -17.59
CA SER A 185 14.30 -3.76 -16.88
C SER A 185 14.54 -4.74 -15.73
N GLU A 186 13.52 -5.06 -14.96
CA GLU A 186 13.56 -6.09 -13.92
C GLU A 186 14.02 -7.45 -14.49
N PHE A 187 13.41 -7.90 -15.59
CA PHE A 187 13.80 -9.11 -16.28
C PHE A 187 15.29 -9.09 -16.69
N ALA A 188 15.77 -7.98 -17.28
CA ALA A 188 17.15 -7.85 -17.71
C ALA A 188 18.13 -7.90 -16.53
N VAL A 189 17.82 -7.18 -15.42
CA VAL A 189 18.62 -7.18 -14.20
C VAL A 189 18.68 -8.59 -13.59
N ASN A 190 17.52 -9.26 -13.45
CA ASN A 190 17.45 -10.62 -12.92
C ASN A 190 18.18 -11.66 -13.77
N LEU A 191 18.24 -11.47 -15.09
CA LEU A 191 18.99 -12.32 -16.00
C LEU A 191 20.50 -12.21 -15.79
N ILE A 192 20.98 -11.03 -15.38
CA ILE A 192 22.42 -10.73 -15.28
C ILE A 192 22.97 -11.08 -13.89
N ILE A 193 22.24 -10.78 -12.80
CA ILE A 193 22.70 -10.96 -11.43
C ILE A 193 22.82 -12.46 -11.09
N GLY A 194 23.99 -12.86 -10.60
CA GLY A 194 24.27 -14.23 -10.15
C GLY A 194 23.86 -14.52 -8.70
N ALA A 195 24.25 -15.68 -8.21
CA ALA A 195 23.89 -16.19 -6.88
C ALA A 195 24.40 -15.34 -5.71
N GLU A 196 25.49 -14.59 -5.88
CA GLU A 196 25.96 -13.69 -4.82
C GLU A 196 24.99 -12.54 -4.55
N GLY A 197 24.16 -12.15 -5.55
CA GLY A 197 23.09 -11.19 -5.37
C GLY A 197 21.94 -11.69 -4.47
N ASP A 198 21.83 -13.00 -4.25
CA ASP A 198 20.84 -13.63 -3.37
C ASP A 198 21.35 -13.83 -1.94
N ARG A 199 22.55 -13.37 -1.61
CA ARG A 199 23.04 -13.34 -0.24
C ARG A 199 22.44 -12.13 0.48
N PRO A 200 22.12 -12.27 1.78
CA PRO A 200 21.71 -11.12 2.58
C PRO A 200 22.77 -10.03 2.53
N ALA A 201 22.40 -8.83 2.20
CA ALA A 201 23.25 -7.65 2.33
C ALA A 201 23.46 -7.38 3.83
N GLY A 202 24.67 -6.94 4.22
CA GLY A 202 24.90 -6.50 5.60
C GLY A 202 24.33 -5.11 5.80
N TYR A 203 23.93 -4.76 7.01
CA TYR A 203 23.27 -3.47 7.34
C TYR A 203 23.87 -2.23 6.69
N ARG A 204 25.22 -2.16 6.64
CA ARG A 204 25.95 -1.07 5.96
C ARG A 204 25.95 -1.24 4.45
N GLN A 205 25.77 -2.45 3.96
CA GLN A 205 25.81 -2.77 2.54
C GLN A 205 24.50 -2.40 1.84
N ASP A 206 23.37 -2.36 2.55
CA ASP A 206 22.07 -1.87 2.02
C ASP A 206 22.16 -0.41 1.59
N ALA A 207 23.07 0.36 2.19
CA ALA A 207 23.36 1.76 1.84
C ALA A 207 23.83 1.99 0.39
N PHE A 208 23.97 0.94 -0.44
CA PHE A 208 24.24 1.12 -1.87
C PHE A 208 23.05 1.72 -2.63
N ALA A 209 21.84 1.51 -2.15
CA ALA A 209 20.63 2.11 -2.69
C ALA A 209 20.34 3.44 -1.97
N PRO A 210 20.20 4.57 -2.69
CA PRO A 210 20.05 5.89 -2.08
C PRO A 210 18.87 6.02 -1.10
N MET A 211 17.71 5.44 -1.39
CA MET A 211 16.56 5.48 -0.49
C MET A 211 16.84 4.69 0.80
N TYR A 212 17.43 3.51 0.69
CA TYR A 212 17.87 2.71 1.85
C TYR A 212 18.95 3.43 2.66
N LEU A 213 19.89 4.14 1.99
CA LEU A 213 20.85 4.99 2.68
C LEU A 213 20.16 6.07 3.52
N MET A 214 19.12 6.72 2.98
CA MET A 214 18.36 7.74 3.68
C MET A 214 17.73 7.21 4.97
N GLU A 215 17.13 6.02 4.90
CA GLU A 215 16.52 5.36 6.07
C GLU A 215 17.58 4.97 7.10
N LEU A 216 18.60 4.26 6.67
CA LEU A 216 19.72 3.85 7.54
C LEU A 216 20.40 5.03 8.22
N ALA A 217 20.61 6.15 7.52
CA ALA A 217 21.22 7.34 8.07
C ALA A 217 20.32 8.00 9.13
N SER A 218 18.98 7.96 8.95
CA SER A 218 18.02 8.54 9.91
C SER A 218 18.08 7.87 11.28
N GLU A 219 18.37 6.58 11.32
CA GLU A 219 18.42 5.77 12.53
C GLU A 219 19.86 5.52 13.03
N ALA A 220 20.86 5.92 12.27
CA ALA A 220 22.28 5.72 12.61
C ALA A 220 22.71 6.58 13.80
N VAL A 221 23.60 6.02 14.62
CA VAL A 221 24.13 6.65 15.83
C VAL A 221 25.65 6.80 15.73
N ILE A 222 26.11 8.02 15.96
CA ILE A 222 27.52 8.32 16.12
C ILE A 222 27.89 8.09 17.60
N THR A 223 28.93 7.29 17.86
CA THR A 223 29.56 7.18 19.20
C THR A 223 30.96 7.75 19.10
N ASP A 224 31.20 8.83 19.81
CA ASP A 224 32.51 9.50 19.81
C ASP A 224 33.58 8.70 20.57
N THR A 225 34.82 9.18 20.53
CA THR A 225 35.94 8.53 21.20
C THR A 225 35.85 8.58 22.74
N ALA A 226 34.96 9.39 23.29
CA ALA A 226 34.65 9.48 24.73
C ALA A 226 33.50 8.57 25.14
N GLY A 227 32.86 7.90 24.20
CA GLY A 227 31.70 7.01 24.40
C GLY A 227 30.34 7.72 24.46
N VAL A 228 30.27 9.00 24.08
CA VAL A 228 29.02 9.76 24.02
C VAL A 228 28.35 9.49 22.68
N SER A 229 27.07 9.09 22.72
CA SER A 229 26.28 8.79 21.54
C SER A 229 25.37 9.95 21.14
N ARG A 230 25.24 10.19 19.82
CA ARG A 230 24.31 11.15 19.23
C ARG A 230 23.75 10.58 17.90
N PRO A 231 22.52 10.93 17.47
CA PRO A 231 22.01 10.52 16.17
C PRO A 231 22.88 11.10 15.05
N LEU A 232 23.01 10.37 13.92
CA LEU A 232 23.73 10.85 12.73
C LEU A 232 23.00 12.00 12.04
N VAL A 233 21.67 11.95 11.99
CA VAL A 233 20.80 12.94 11.36
C VAL A 233 20.05 13.73 12.44
N VAL A 234 19.99 15.05 12.30
CA VAL A 234 19.23 15.96 13.19
C VAL A 234 17.82 16.19 12.69
N SER A 235 17.69 16.39 11.39
CA SER A 235 16.41 16.70 10.73
C SER A 235 16.44 16.22 9.28
N SER A 236 15.27 15.87 8.77
CA SER A 236 15.05 15.58 7.35
C SER A 236 14.04 16.57 6.80
N THR A 237 14.31 17.12 5.62
CA THR A 237 13.47 18.15 4.98
C THR A 237 13.38 17.84 3.48
N GLU A 238 12.20 17.88 2.94
CA GLU A 238 11.96 17.83 1.51
C GLU A 238 12.28 19.20 0.90
N LEU A 239 13.14 19.23 -0.12
CA LEU A 239 13.62 20.46 -0.77
C LEU A 239 12.96 20.71 -2.13
N ALA A 240 12.55 19.66 -2.81
CA ALA A 240 11.88 19.75 -4.10
C ALA A 240 10.83 18.67 -4.20
N HIS A 241 9.63 19.10 -4.54
CA HIS A 241 8.52 18.24 -4.92
C HIS A 241 8.23 18.47 -6.40
N PRO A 242 8.21 17.44 -7.24
CA PRO A 242 7.92 17.59 -8.66
C PRO A 242 6.45 17.94 -8.89
N ASP A 243 6.18 18.72 -9.93
CA ASP A 243 4.82 19.09 -10.31
C ASP A 243 4.03 17.90 -10.93
N HIS A 244 4.71 16.79 -11.24
CA HIS A 244 4.13 15.60 -11.88
C HIS A 244 4.87 14.33 -11.43
N ASP A 245 4.14 13.27 -11.15
CA ASP A 245 4.69 11.94 -10.92
C ASP A 245 5.42 11.40 -12.15
N VAL A 246 6.45 10.61 -11.93
CA VAL A 246 7.20 9.97 -13.01
C VAL A 246 6.35 8.87 -13.64
N ASP A 247 5.80 9.13 -14.83
CA ASP A 247 5.12 8.10 -15.62
C ASP A 247 6.14 7.14 -16.24
N PHE A 248 6.27 5.96 -15.70
CA PHE A 248 7.13 4.88 -16.20
C PHE A 248 6.56 4.17 -17.43
N GLY A 249 5.29 4.38 -17.76
CA GLY A 249 4.58 3.74 -18.86
C GLY A 249 4.36 2.25 -18.62
N THR A 250 3.17 1.73 -18.92
CA THR A 250 2.88 0.31 -18.85
C THR A 250 3.25 -0.38 -20.16
N PRO A 251 4.08 -1.43 -20.17
CA PRO A 251 4.39 -2.15 -21.40
C PRO A 251 3.16 -2.92 -21.89
N LEU A 252 2.99 -3.01 -23.20
CA LEU A 252 1.88 -3.75 -23.83
C LEU A 252 1.84 -5.24 -23.42
N PHE A 253 3.00 -5.84 -23.17
CA PHE A 253 3.17 -7.19 -22.67
C PHE A 253 4.34 -7.27 -21.70
N THR A 254 4.14 -7.98 -20.60
CA THR A 254 5.22 -8.28 -19.65
C THR A 254 6.14 -9.39 -20.19
N PRO A 255 7.39 -9.51 -19.67
CA PRO A 255 8.30 -10.60 -20.07
C PRO A 255 7.67 -11.99 -19.92
N VAL A 256 6.95 -12.24 -18.85
CA VAL A 256 6.25 -13.52 -18.61
C VAL A 256 5.21 -13.79 -19.68
N GLN A 257 4.37 -12.80 -20.01
CA GLN A 257 3.35 -12.94 -21.06
C GLN A 257 3.98 -13.24 -22.42
N VAL A 258 5.07 -12.54 -22.78
CA VAL A 258 5.78 -12.79 -24.04
C VAL A 258 6.37 -14.19 -24.07
N MET A 259 7.00 -14.65 -22.99
CA MET A 259 7.58 -15.99 -22.93
C MET A 259 6.51 -17.09 -22.96
N LEU A 260 5.33 -16.87 -22.36
CA LEU A 260 4.18 -17.78 -22.48
C LEU A 260 3.63 -17.83 -23.91
N ILE A 261 3.53 -16.69 -24.59
CA ILE A 261 3.12 -16.66 -26.03
C ILE A 261 4.13 -17.43 -26.87
N ILE A 262 5.43 -17.23 -26.67
CA ILE A 262 6.50 -17.97 -27.36
C ILE A 262 6.38 -19.46 -27.08
N LEU A 263 6.18 -19.87 -25.82
CA LEU A 263 5.98 -21.27 -25.44
C LEU A 263 4.80 -21.89 -26.18
N MET A 264 3.66 -21.22 -26.20
CA MET A 264 2.46 -21.65 -26.92
C MET A 264 2.74 -21.83 -28.44
N VAL A 265 3.40 -20.85 -29.05
CA VAL A 265 3.76 -20.90 -30.48
C VAL A 265 4.69 -22.10 -30.74
N ILE A 266 5.67 -22.36 -29.88
CA ILE A 266 6.60 -23.47 -30.04
C ILE A 266 5.91 -24.84 -29.88
N ILE A 267 4.96 -24.94 -28.94
CA ILE A 267 4.11 -26.14 -28.82
C ILE A 267 3.33 -26.35 -30.12
N LEU A 268 2.63 -25.34 -30.64
CA LEU A 268 1.84 -25.44 -31.87
C LEU A 268 2.69 -25.79 -33.10
N VAL A 269 3.86 -25.15 -33.26
CA VAL A 269 4.77 -25.44 -34.36
C VAL A 269 5.35 -26.85 -34.25
N SER A 270 5.64 -27.33 -33.05
CA SER A 270 6.12 -28.67 -32.81
C SER A 270 5.07 -29.73 -33.14
N LEU A 271 3.84 -29.54 -32.68
CA LEU A 271 2.68 -30.38 -33.02
C LEU A 271 2.37 -30.40 -34.55
N LEU A 272 2.43 -29.21 -35.17
CA LEU A 272 2.25 -29.10 -36.63
C LEU A 272 3.37 -29.80 -37.41
N GLY A 273 4.61 -29.76 -36.90
CA GLY A 273 5.75 -30.48 -37.45
C GLY A 273 5.54 -32.00 -37.42
N TRP A 274 5.03 -32.52 -36.32
CA TRP A 274 4.68 -33.93 -36.15
C TRP A 274 3.52 -34.31 -37.04
N TYR A 275 2.45 -33.49 -37.09
CA TYR A 275 1.30 -33.72 -37.94
C TYR A 275 1.67 -33.76 -39.43
N ARG A 276 2.46 -32.75 -39.89
CA ARG A 276 2.88 -32.66 -41.30
C ARG A 276 4.11 -33.49 -41.66
N ASN A 277 4.64 -34.21 -40.71
CA ASN A 277 5.87 -35.03 -40.83
C ASN A 277 7.07 -34.22 -41.40
N LYS A 278 7.18 -32.93 -41.00
CA LYS A 278 8.21 -32.00 -41.45
C LYS A 278 8.95 -31.35 -40.27
N PRO A 279 10.29 -31.46 -40.13
CA PRO A 279 10.98 -30.69 -39.15
C PRO A 279 11.03 -29.21 -39.58
N TYR A 280 10.46 -28.29 -38.83
CA TYR A 280 10.54 -26.86 -39.10
C TYR A 280 11.88 -26.30 -38.57
N TRP A 281 12.99 -26.75 -39.15
CA TRP A 281 14.35 -26.46 -38.71
C TRP A 281 14.69 -24.97 -38.68
N LEU A 282 14.00 -24.10 -39.41
CA LEU A 282 14.15 -22.65 -39.33
C LEU A 282 13.80 -22.12 -37.95
N VAL A 283 12.83 -22.72 -37.27
CA VAL A 283 12.49 -22.36 -35.90
C VAL A 283 13.62 -22.74 -34.93
N ASP A 284 14.25 -23.89 -35.16
CA ASP A 284 15.45 -24.28 -34.41
C ASP A 284 16.60 -23.29 -34.63
N VAL A 285 16.78 -22.76 -35.85
CA VAL A 285 17.79 -21.73 -36.16
C VAL A 285 17.53 -20.47 -35.33
N ILE A 286 16.30 -19.97 -35.32
CA ILE A 286 15.95 -18.75 -34.60
C ILE A 286 16.17 -18.93 -33.10
N LEU A 287 15.56 -20.00 -32.53
CA LEU A 287 15.61 -20.20 -31.05
C LEU A 287 17.03 -20.47 -30.52
N PHE A 288 17.78 -21.36 -31.15
CA PHE A 288 19.14 -21.68 -30.69
C PHE A 288 20.14 -20.57 -31.03
N SER A 289 19.85 -19.72 -32.03
CA SER A 289 20.60 -18.47 -32.20
C SER A 289 20.33 -17.50 -31.05
N ILE A 290 19.09 -17.32 -30.64
CA ILE A 290 18.73 -16.46 -29.49
C ILE A 290 19.36 -17.00 -28.21
N GLN A 291 19.24 -18.30 -27.94
CA GLN A 291 19.86 -18.97 -26.79
C GLN A 291 21.37 -18.75 -26.76
N GLY A 292 22.05 -18.98 -27.89
CA GLY A 292 23.48 -18.82 -27.98
C GLY A 292 23.96 -17.37 -27.94
N LEU A 293 23.20 -16.40 -28.48
CA LEU A 293 23.50 -14.98 -28.37
C LEU A 293 23.36 -14.50 -26.92
N ALA A 294 22.24 -14.84 -26.27
CA ALA A 294 22.06 -14.58 -24.83
C ALA A 294 23.19 -15.23 -24.03
N GLY A 295 23.57 -16.46 -24.42
CA GLY A 295 24.69 -17.17 -23.82
C GLY A 295 26.05 -16.52 -24.01
N ILE A 296 26.30 -15.83 -25.14
CA ILE A 296 27.52 -15.03 -25.33
C ILE A 296 27.54 -13.87 -24.32
N VAL A 297 26.42 -13.15 -24.17
CA VAL A 297 26.34 -12.03 -23.22
C VAL A 297 26.61 -12.51 -21.80
N ILE A 298 25.90 -13.56 -21.35
CA ILE A 298 26.08 -14.13 -20.01
C ILE A 298 27.49 -14.62 -19.81
N ALA A 299 28.08 -15.33 -20.78
CA ALA A 299 29.46 -15.86 -20.68
C ALA A 299 30.50 -14.73 -20.61
N VAL A 300 30.32 -13.65 -21.42
CA VAL A 300 31.22 -12.49 -21.36
C VAL A 300 31.15 -11.84 -19.99
N MET A 301 29.95 -11.65 -19.47
CA MET A 301 29.77 -11.07 -18.15
C MET A 301 30.32 -11.99 -17.04
N PHE A 302 30.11 -13.29 -17.15
CA PHE A 302 30.59 -14.28 -16.17
C PHE A 302 32.12 -14.37 -16.12
N PHE A 303 32.79 -14.37 -17.26
CA PHE A 303 34.24 -14.62 -17.32
C PHE A 303 35.11 -13.37 -17.36
N PHE A 304 34.57 -12.23 -17.80
CA PHE A 304 35.40 -11.05 -18.10
C PHE A 304 34.93 -9.77 -17.40
N SER A 305 33.77 -9.76 -16.74
CA SER A 305 33.29 -8.58 -16.01
C SER A 305 33.90 -8.50 -14.62
N GLU A 306 34.24 -7.29 -14.21
CA GLU A 306 34.70 -6.94 -12.86
C GLU A 306 33.54 -6.51 -11.94
N HIS A 307 32.29 -6.51 -12.43
CA HIS A 307 31.13 -6.23 -11.60
C HIS A 307 30.89 -7.36 -10.60
N PRO A 308 30.53 -7.03 -9.36
CA PRO A 308 30.21 -8.03 -8.36
C PRO A 308 28.97 -8.84 -8.76
N THR A 309 28.88 -10.05 -8.26
CA THR A 309 27.77 -10.99 -8.47
C THR A 309 27.69 -11.66 -9.84
N LEU A 310 28.29 -11.10 -10.90
CA LEU A 310 28.11 -11.61 -12.26
C LEU A 310 28.86 -12.92 -12.50
N ASP A 311 29.97 -13.16 -11.84
CA ASP A 311 30.79 -14.38 -11.89
C ASP A 311 30.18 -15.59 -11.15
N SER A 312 29.05 -15.36 -10.45
CA SER A 312 28.26 -16.40 -9.76
C SER A 312 26.95 -16.76 -10.48
N ASN A 313 26.78 -16.40 -11.76
CA ASN A 313 25.55 -16.59 -12.50
C ASN A 313 25.39 -18.01 -13.06
N TRP A 314 24.55 -18.83 -12.41
CA TRP A 314 24.29 -20.21 -12.80
C TRP A 314 23.57 -20.36 -14.15
N LEU A 315 22.97 -19.31 -14.68
CA LEU A 315 22.34 -19.32 -16.00
C LEU A 315 23.35 -19.64 -17.13
N VAL A 316 24.64 -19.45 -16.91
CA VAL A 316 25.71 -19.83 -17.89
C VAL A 316 25.64 -21.31 -18.28
N ILE A 317 25.06 -22.17 -17.46
CA ILE A 317 24.84 -23.59 -17.76
C ILE A 317 23.90 -23.78 -18.93
N CYS A 318 22.76 -23.06 -18.95
CA CYS A 318 21.74 -23.18 -20.00
C CYS A 318 21.87 -22.11 -21.08
N LEU A 319 22.28 -20.92 -20.68
CA LEU A 319 22.53 -19.80 -21.59
C LEU A 319 24.03 -19.65 -21.80
N ASN A 320 24.55 -20.38 -22.79
CA ASN A 320 25.98 -20.41 -23.15
C ASN A 320 26.13 -20.37 -24.67
N PRO A 321 27.30 -20.06 -25.23
CA PRO A 321 27.53 -19.94 -26.67
C PRO A 321 27.39 -21.20 -27.50
N LEU A 322 27.38 -22.39 -26.87
CA LEU A 322 27.43 -23.70 -27.55
C LEU A 322 26.26 -23.94 -28.53
N PRO A 323 25.00 -23.58 -28.22
CA PRO A 323 23.88 -23.71 -29.16
C PRO A 323 24.17 -23.00 -30.49
N LEU A 324 24.71 -21.80 -30.47
CA LEU A 324 25.08 -21.05 -31.67
C LEU A 324 26.24 -21.69 -32.42
N LEU A 325 27.29 -22.10 -31.68
CA LEU A 325 28.48 -22.72 -32.25
C LEU A 325 28.16 -24.05 -32.96
N PHE A 326 27.32 -24.90 -32.34
CA PHE A 326 26.92 -26.19 -32.90
C PHE A 326 25.74 -26.12 -33.87
N LEU A 327 25.08 -24.96 -34.04
CA LEU A 327 23.90 -24.82 -34.90
C LEU A 327 24.11 -25.30 -36.34
N PRO A 328 25.22 -24.99 -37.06
CA PRO A 328 25.47 -25.50 -38.41
C PRO A 328 25.50 -27.06 -38.49
N PHE A 329 26.07 -27.70 -37.48
CA PHE A 329 26.12 -29.16 -37.40
C PHE A 329 24.73 -29.74 -37.11
N VAL A 330 23.96 -29.12 -36.23
CA VAL A 330 22.57 -29.50 -35.93
C VAL A 330 21.72 -29.44 -37.20
N ILE A 331 21.76 -28.34 -37.94
CA ILE A 331 20.99 -28.16 -39.18
C ILE A 331 21.41 -29.16 -40.23
N ARG A 332 22.74 -29.38 -40.43
CA ARG A 332 23.25 -30.35 -41.38
C ARG A 332 22.77 -31.78 -41.03
N ARG A 333 22.67 -32.15 -39.75
CA ARG A 333 22.16 -33.47 -39.33
C ARG A 333 20.64 -33.58 -39.56
N ILE A 334 19.87 -32.57 -39.21
CA ILE A 334 18.41 -32.52 -39.44
C ILE A 334 18.09 -32.65 -40.94
N ARG A 335 18.78 -31.86 -41.81
CA ARG A 335 18.58 -31.92 -43.26
C ARG A 335 18.99 -33.26 -43.90
N LYS A 336 19.93 -33.99 -43.30
CA LYS A 336 20.33 -35.33 -43.71
C LYS A 336 19.49 -36.46 -43.05
N GLY A 337 18.44 -36.12 -42.33
CA GLY A 337 17.57 -37.07 -41.65
C GLY A 337 18.24 -37.81 -40.49
N ARG A 338 19.31 -37.22 -39.89
CA ARG A 338 20.08 -37.84 -38.77
C ARG A 338 19.70 -37.14 -37.47
N VAL A 339 19.72 -37.91 -36.36
CA VAL A 339 19.41 -37.38 -35.01
C VAL A 339 20.43 -36.31 -34.62
N PRO A 340 20.01 -35.12 -34.19
CA PRO A 340 20.90 -34.03 -33.77
C PRO A 340 21.35 -34.25 -32.31
N ILE A 341 22.46 -34.97 -32.11
CA ILE A 341 22.95 -35.37 -30.77
C ILE A 341 23.13 -34.17 -29.83
N PHE A 342 23.59 -33.02 -30.37
CA PHE A 342 23.74 -31.82 -29.57
C PHE A 342 22.43 -31.38 -28.92
N LEU A 343 21.28 -31.45 -29.63
CA LEU A 343 19.99 -31.06 -29.05
C LEU A 343 19.53 -32.03 -27.94
N ILE A 344 19.97 -33.29 -27.96
CA ILE A 344 19.71 -34.22 -26.85
C ILE A 344 20.47 -33.78 -25.62
N ALA A 345 21.73 -33.38 -25.79
CA ALA A 345 22.53 -32.87 -24.68
C ALA A 345 21.99 -31.55 -24.14
N ASP A 346 21.64 -30.61 -25.01
CA ASP A 346 21.06 -29.32 -24.63
C ASP A 346 19.73 -29.49 -23.90
N PHE A 347 18.84 -30.37 -24.38
CA PHE A 347 17.61 -30.76 -23.66
C PHE A 347 17.93 -31.30 -22.26
N ALA A 348 18.89 -32.22 -22.14
CA ALA A 348 19.24 -32.82 -20.85
C ALA A 348 19.79 -31.77 -19.88
N VAL A 349 20.60 -30.81 -20.34
CA VAL A 349 21.14 -29.71 -19.54
C VAL A 349 20.01 -28.77 -19.08
N CYS A 350 19.18 -28.30 -20.01
CA CYS A 350 18.07 -27.41 -19.69
C CYS A 350 17.04 -28.07 -18.74
N LEU A 351 16.71 -29.34 -18.97
CA LEU A 351 15.81 -30.10 -18.11
C LEU A 351 16.41 -30.30 -16.71
N SER A 352 17.70 -30.68 -16.62
CA SER A 352 18.38 -30.83 -15.33
C SER A 352 18.39 -29.51 -14.56
N PHE A 353 18.65 -28.41 -15.25
CA PHE A 353 18.61 -27.08 -14.63
C PHE A 353 17.21 -26.76 -14.06
N LEU A 354 16.15 -26.98 -14.85
CA LEU A 354 14.76 -26.75 -14.41
C LEU A 354 14.37 -27.62 -13.20
N VAL A 355 14.85 -28.88 -13.16
CA VAL A 355 14.58 -29.78 -12.03
C VAL A 355 15.35 -29.36 -10.78
N LEU A 356 16.55 -28.84 -10.95
CA LEU A 356 17.46 -28.50 -9.86
C LEU A 356 17.33 -27.05 -9.38
N THR A 357 16.38 -26.27 -9.92
CA THR A 357 16.20 -24.86 -9.53
C THR A 357 16.01 -24.65 -8.03
N SER A 358 15.35 -25.59 -7.33
CA SER A 358 15.17 -25.52 -5.88
C SER A 358 16.45 -25.75 -5.06
N VAL A 359 17.53 -26.26 -5.68
CA VAL A 359 18.82 -26.54 -5.04
C VAL A 359 19.89 -25.54 -5.46
N ILE A 360 19.69 -24.86 -6.61
CA ILE A 360 20.58 -23.82 -7.11
C ILE A 360 20.48 -22.60 -6.20
N PRO A 361 21.63 -22.08 -5.67
CA PRO A 361 21.62 -20.95 -4.73
C PRO A 361 21.40 -19.59 -5.43
N GLN A 362 20.61 -19.54 -6.50
CA GLN A 362 20.27 -18.34 -7.27
C GLN A 362 18.76 -18.32 -7.51
N LYS A 363 18.10 -17.22 -7.14
CA LYS A 363 16.71 -16.97 -7.52
C LYS A 363 16.63 -16.70 -9.03
N ILE A 364 15.84 -17.50 -9.74
CA ILE A 364 15.61 -17.35 -11.19
C ILE A 364 14.19 -16.86 -11.41
N ASP A 365 14.05 -15.78 -12.16
CA ASP A 365 12.73 -15.21 -12.46
C ASP A 365 11.89 -16.14 -13.37
N THR A 366 10.57 -16.01 -13.27
CA THR A 366 9.60 -16.86 -13.98
C THR A 366 9.74 -16.78 -15.51
N ALA A 367 10.03 -15.61 -16.07
CA ALA A 367 10.16 -15.45 -17.52
C ALA A 367 11.40 -16.19 -18.03
N THR A 368 12.51 -16.17 -17.29
CA THR A 368 13.73 -16.94 -17.60
C THR A 368 13.48 -18.44 -17.53
N LEU A 369 12.75 -18.93 -16.52
CA LEU A 369 12.41 -20.36 -16.42
C LEU A 369 11.54 -20.80 -17.61
N ILE A 370 10.58 -20.00 -18.03
CA ILE A 370 9.75 -20.27 -19.21
C ILE A 370 10.63 -20.27 -20.48
N ALA A 371 11.59 -19.34 -20.61
CA ALA A 371 12.50 -19.29 -21.75
C ALA A 371 13.36 -20.57 -21.83
N ILE A 372 13.91 -21.04 -20.70
CA ILE A 372 14.67 -22.31 -20.65
C ILE A 372 13.74 -23.48 -21.01
N ALA A 373 12.50 -23.50 -20.55
CA ALA A 373 11.52 -24.52 -20.91
C ALA A 373 11.21 -24.52 -22.42
N VAL A 374 11.15 -23.34 -23.05
CA VAL A 374 10.99 -23.21 -24.53
C VAL A 374 12.14 -23.88 -25.28
N PHE A 375 13.40 -23.63 -24.86
CA PHE A 375 14.58 -24.27 -25.47
C PHE A 375 14.58 -25.78 -25.24
N ALA A 376 14.32 -26.22 -24.02
CA ALA A 376 14.23 -27.65 -23.69
C ALA A 376 13.14 -28.36 -24.51
N LEU A 377 11.93 -27.80 -24.54
CA LEU A 377 10.81 -28.36 -25.30
C LEU A 377 11.14 -28.49 -26.80
N ARG A 378 11.74 -27.46 -27.37
CA ARG A 378 12.08 -27.47 -28.79
C ARG A 378 13.19 -28.46 -29.09
N ALA A 379 14.25 -28.50 -28.30
CA ALA A 379 15.35 -29.48 -28.40
C ALA A 379 14.83 -30.92 -28.28
N PHE A 380 13.94 -31.16 -27.32
CA PHE A 380 13.26 -32.45 -27.13
C PHE A 380 12.40 -32.83 -28.33
N SER A 381 11.49 -31.95 -28.76
CA SER A 381 10.54 -32.20 -29.87
C SER A 381 11.29 -32.52 -31.16
N THR A 382 12.32 -31.74 -31.52
CA THR A 382 13.10 -31.98 -32.74
C THR A 382 13.89 -33.26 -32.65
N SER A 383 14.53 -33.56 -31.51
CA SER A 383 15.28 -34.81 -31.31
C SER A 383 14.38 -36.02 -31.36
N LEU A 384 13.27 -36.02 -30.65
CA LEU A 384 12.31 -37.12 -30.64
C LEU A 384 11.69 -37.36 -32.03
N PHE A 385 11.34 -36.25 -32.75
CA PHE A 385 10.89 -36.35 -34.13
C PHE A 385 11.90 -37.08 -35.04
N MET A 386 13.16 -36.72 -34.95
CA MET A 386 14.21 -37.32 -35.77
C MET A 386 14.52 -38.79 -35.37
N ILE A 387 14.43 -39.10 -34.07
CA ILE A 387 14.55 -40.47 -33.55
C ILE A 387 13.37 -41.31 -34.09
N SER A 388 12.14 -40.85 -33.93
CA SER A 388 10.95 -41.56 -34.37
C SER A 388 10.96 -41.83 -35.87
N ARG A 389 11.39 -40.86 -36.67
CA ARG A 389 11.51 -41.02 -38.14
C ARG A 389 12.56 -42.05 -38.55
N ARG A 390 13.62 -42.24 -37.75
CA ARG A 390 14.62 -43.28 -37.97
C ARG A 390 14.09 -44.68 -37.66
N PHE A 391 13.35 -44.82 -36.55
CA PHE A 391 12.74 -46.08 -36.13
C PHE A 391 11.49 -46.46 -36.95
N ALA A 392 10.74 -45.49 -37.48
CA ALA A 392 9.56 -45.75 -38.34
C ALA A 392 9.93 -46.45 -39.66
N LYS A 393 11.22 -46.51 -40.03
CA LYS A 393 11.69 -47.36 -41.12
C LYS A 393 11.77 -48.83 -40.73
N THR A 394 11.70 -49.14 -39.43
CA THR A 394 11.85 -50.47 -38.87
C THR A 394 10.59 -50.99 -38.13
N MET A 395 9.66 -50.11 -37.74
CA MET A 395 8.38 -50.49 -37.16
C MET A 395 7.28 -49.45 -37.53
N PRO A 396 6.09 -49.88 -37.96
CA PRO A 396 4.97 -48.96 -38.24
C PRO A 396 4.29 -48.54 -36.95
N THR A 397 4.67 -47.37 -36.43
CA THR A 397 4.00 -46.69 -35.30
C THR A 397 2.94 -45.74 -35.84
N THR A 398 1.68 -45.84 -35.36
CA THR A 398 0.61 -44.96 -35.77
C THR A 398 0.82 -43.53 -35.22
N PHE A 399 0.25 -42.50 -35.88
CA PHE A 399 0.33 -41.09 -35.51
C PHE A 399 -0.09 -40.87 -34.05
N ASN A 400 -1.15 -41.54 -33.59
CA ASN A 400 -1.67 -41.42 -32.23
C ASN A 400 -0.70 -41.88 -31.16
N SER A 401 0.06 -42.95 -31.37
CA SER A 401 1.06 -43.46 -30.39
C SER A 401 2.25 -42.50 -30.23
N ARG A 402 2.56 -41.71 -31.26
CA ARG A 402 3.63 -40.71 -31.21
C ARG A 402 3.25 -39.49 -30.44
N ILE A 403 2.00 -39.01 -30.62
CA ILE A 403 1.44 -37.87 -29.85
C ILE A 403 1.24 -38.28 -28.39
N SER A 404 0.72 -39.51 -28.14
CA SER A 404 0.55 -39.97 -26.76
C SER A 404 1.88 -40.10 -26.04
N LEU A 405 2.96 -40.54 -26.70
CA LEU A 405 4.31 -40.58 -26.10
C LEU A 405 4.85 -39.16 -25.86
N PHE A 406 4.61 -38.25 -26.79
CA PHE A 406 5.01 -36.84 -26.61
C PHE A 406 4.27 -36.19 -25.44
N ILE A 407 2.95 -36.36 -25.35
CA ILE A 407 2.10 -35.86 -24.27
C ILE A 407 2.50 -36.53 -22.94
N LEU A 408 2.71 -37.84 -22.91
CA LEU A 408 3.10 -38.56 -21.69
C LEU A 408 4.47 -38.12 -21.17
N LEU A 409 5.44 -37.93 -22.05
CA LEU A 409 6.80 -37.47 -21.65
C LEU A 409 6.77 -35.98 -21.28
N PHE A 410 5.92 -35.19 -21.92
CA PHE A 410 5.73 -33.77 -21.57
C PHE A 410 5.00 -33.61 -20.24
N THR A 411 3.96 -34.42 -19.97
CA THR A 411 3.26 -34.43 -18.68
C THR A 411 4.16 -34.94 -17.56
N LEU A 412 4.98 -35.95 -17.79
CA LEU A 412 5.98 -36.42 -16.83
C LEU A 412 7.06 -35.36 -16.55
N SER A 413 7.41 -34.52 -17.53
CA SER A 413 8.32 -33.39 -17.35
C SER A 413 7.65 -32.20 -16.66
N ALA A 414 6.37 -31.96 -16.96
CA ALA A 414 5.58 -30.85 -16.39
C ALA A 414 5.11 -31.14 -14.96
N THR A 415 5.01 -32.40 -14.55
CA THR A 415 4.62 -32.75 -13.17
C THR A 415 5.70 -32.42 -12.13
N ASN A 416 6.93 -32.14 -12.56
CA ASN A 416 8.00 -31.62 -11.68
C ASN A 416 8.14 -30.08 -11.75
N LEU A 417 7.47 -29.41 -12.67
CA LEU A 417 7.16 -27.97 -12.58
C LEU A 417 5.94 -27.80 -11.67
N LYS A 418 6.06 -28.18 -10.41
CA LYS A 418 5.31 -27.52 -9.39
C LYS A 418 5.90 -26.10 -9.34
N ALA A 419 5.32 -25.16 -10.06
CA ALA A 419 4.97 -23.90 -9.43
C ALA A 419 4.39 -24.36 -8.10
N ALA A 420 4.94 -23.91 -6.98
CA ALA A 420 4.33 -24.15 -5.70
C ALA A 420 2.88 -23.76 -5.93
N ASP A 421 1.98 -24.74 -5.90
CA ASP A 421 0.55 -24.48 -6.12
C ASP A 421 0.18 -23.74 -4.85
N GLU A 422 0.29 -22.40 -4.92
CA GLU A 422 -0.09 -21.52 -3.83
C GLU A 422 -1.55 -21.82 -3.61
N LYS A 423 -1.80 -22.59 -2.57
CA LYS A 423 -3.11 -23.13 -2.27
C LYS A 423 -4.05 -21.96 -2.02
N ARG A 424 -5.09 -21.82 -2.82
CA ARG A 424 -6.16 -20.85 -2.58
C ARG A 424 -6.71 -21.09 -1.17
N PRO A 425 -6.98 -20.06 -0.37
CA PRO A 425 -7.65 -20.23 0.91
C PRO A 425 -9.04 -20.83 0.68
N LYS A 426 -9.49 -21.66 1.61
CA LYS A 426 -10.85 -22.21 1.62
C LYS A 426 -11.86 -21.24 2.26
N LEU A 427 -11.35 -20.34 3.09
CA LEU A 427 -12.15 -19.32 3.77
C LEU A 427 -11.37 -18.00 3.79
N VAL A 428 -12.06 -16.93 3.48
CA VAL A 428 -11.63 -15.56 3.76
C VAL A 428 -12.41 -15.05 4.96
N VAL A 429 -11.71 -14.49 5.93
CA VAL A 429 -12.32 -13.86 7.11
C VAL A 429 -11.97 -12.39 7.09
N GLY A 430 -12.93 -11.54 6.77
CA GLY A 430 -12.78 -10.09 6.80
C GLY A 430 -13.20 -9.54 8.15
N ILE A 431 -12.27 -8.97 8.88
CA ILE A 431 -12.53 -8.34 10.18
C ILE A 431 -12.35 -6.83 10.01
N VAL A 432 -13.45 -6.10 10.10
CA VAL A 432 -13.44 -4.64 10.21
C VAL A 432 -13.75 -4.28 11.66
N ILE A 433 -12.94 -3.44 12.26
CA ILE A 433 -13.18 -2.95 13.63
C ILE A 433 -13.56 -1.49 13.53
N ASP A 434 -14.85 -1.23 13.77
CA ASP A 434 -15.40 0.13 13.73
C ASP A 434 -14.79 0.97 14.86
N GLN A 435 -14.30 2.15 14.52
CA GLN A 435 -13.67 3.12 15.43
C GLN A 435 -12.39 2.62 16.14
N LEU A 436 -11.70 1.57 15.63
CA LEU A 436 -10.41 1.18 16.18
C LEU A 436 -9.38 2.27 15.97
N ASP A 437 -8.84 2.78 17.07
CA ASP A 437 -7.75 3.73 17.08
C ASP A 437 -6.40 3.02 17.26
N ASN A 438 -5.48 3.25 16.32
CA ASN A 438 -4.18 2.58 16.30
C ASN A 438 -3.34 2.90 17.54
N GLN A 439 -3.35 4.15 18.00
CA GLN A 439 -2.62 4.55 19.19
C GLN A 439 -3.15 3.86 20.45
N THR A 440 -4.47 3.80 20.60
CA THR A 440 -5.12 3.09 21.70
C THR A 440 -4.81 1.59 21.66
N LEU A 441 -4.87 0.98 20.47
CA LEU A 441 -4.53 -0.43 20.27
C LEU A 441 -3.12 -0.74 20.74
N GLN A 442 -2.13 0.01 20.26
CA GLN A 442 -0.72 -0.20 20.65
C GLN A 442 -0.49 0.00 22.15
N MET A 443 -1.16 0.96 22.77
CA MET A 443 -1.09 1.15 24.23
C MET A 443 -1.70 -0.05 24.98
N MET A 444 -2.77 -0.66 24.46
CA MET A 444 -3.47 -1.76 25.12
C MET A 444 -2.80 -3.13 24.92
N MET A 445 -1.98 -3.30 23.89
CA MET A 445 -1.29 -4.56 23.57
C MET A 445 -0.60 -5.23 24.76
N PRO A 446 0.13 -4.53 25.66
CA PRO A 446 0.77 -5.15 26.81
C PRO A 446 -0.21 -5.79 27.81
N LEU A 447 -1.48 -5.40 27.78
CA LEU A 447 -2.55 -5.92 28.66
C LEU A 447 -3.38 -7.02 27.99
N MET A 448 -3.20 -7.23 26.67
CA MET A 448 -3.93 -8.23 25.88
C MET A 448 -3.27 -9.61 25.98
N GLY A 449 -4.04 -10.63 25.60
CA GLY A 449 -3.55 -12.01 25.47
C GLY A 449 -2.59 -12.18 24.29
N ASN A 450 -1.93 -13.34 24.22
CA ASN A 450 -1.01 -13.66 23.11
C ASN A 450 -1.71 -14.32 21.91
N ASP A 451 -2.99 -14.67 22.00
CA ASP A 451 -3.68 -15.48 21.01
C ASP A 451 -4.69 -14.70 20.14
N GLY A 452 -4.94 -13.43 20.49
CA GLY A 452 -5.87 -12.53 19.81
C GLY A 452 -5.18 -11.51 18.92
N LEU A 453 -5.43 -10.23 19.19
CA LEU A 453 -4.89 -9.11 18.43
C LEU A 453 -3.36 -9.07 18.42
N ASN A 454 -2.70 -9.39 19.56
CA ASN A 454 -1.24 -9.48 19.59
C ASN A 454 -0.68 -10.50 18.58
N ARG A 455 -1.33 -11.67 18.48
CA ARG A 455 -0.92 -12.69 17.53
C ARG A 455 -1.06 -12.20 16.08
N ILE A 456 -2.23 -11.63 15.75
CA ILE A 456 -2.46 -11.09 14.42
C ILE A 456 -1.47 -9.97 14.12
N TRP A 457 -1.14 -9.10 15.10
CA TRP A 457 -0.22 -7.98 14.91
C TRP A 457 1.21 -8.45 14.58
N ILE A 458 1.69 -9.48 15.28
CA ILE A 458 3.10 -9.93 15.18
C ILE A 458 3.29 -10.94 14.03
N ASP A 459 2.38 -11.89 13.86
CA ASP A 459 2.53 -13.03 12.95
C ASP A 459 1.99 -12.74 11.54
N SER A 460 1.63 -11.51 11.23
CA SER A 460 0.97 -11.11 10.00
C SER A 460 1.79 -10.16 9.14
N TYR A 461 1.37 -9.98 7.87
CA TYR A 461 1.75 -8.82 7.09
C TYR A 461 0.92 -7.62 7.58
N ASN A 462 1.57 -6.68 8.24
CA ASN A 462 0.95 -5.57 8.94
C ASN A 462 1.46 -4.22 8.42
N ARG A 463 0.54 -3.41 7.92
CA ARG A 463 0.74 -1.99 7.56
C ARG A 463 -0.02 -1.15 8.59
N ASP A 464 0.64 -0.65 9.59
CA ASP A 464 0.01 0.06 10.71
C ASP A 464 -0.28 1.55 10.43
N ASN A 465 0.08 2.03 9.25
CA ASN A 465 -0.11 3.41 8.81
C ASN A 465 -0.99 3.48 7.54
N ALA A 466 -2.09 2.72 7.52
CA ALA A 466 -3.06 2.80 6.43
C ALA A 466 -4.02 3.99 6.61
N THR A 467 -4.43 4.58 5.49
CA THR A 467 -5.40 5.69 5.45
C THR A 467 -6.38 5.51 4.30
N PHE A 468 -7.50 6.25 4.33
CA PHE A 468 -8.38 6.37 3.18
C PHE A 468 -7.88 7.46 2.22
N ASP A 469 -8.19 7.30 0.93
CA ASP A 469 -7.92 8.28 -0.13
C ASP A 469 -9.00 9.37 -0.22
N PHE A 470 -9.80 9.52 0.83
CA PHE A 470 -10.85 10.53 0.92
C PHE A 470 -10.99 11.05 2.35
N ASP A 471 -11.56 12.24 2.47
CA ASP A 471 -11.75 12.91 3.76
C ASP A 471 -13.12 12.58 4.36
N ASN A 472 -13.22 12.76 5.69
CA ASN A 472 -14.48 12.63 6.44
C ASN A 472 -15.15 11.25 6.35
N ALA A 473 -14.35 10.18 6.46
CA ALA A 473 -14.89 8.83 6.57
C ALA A 473 -15.86 8.70 7.75
N ASP A 474 -16.95 7.99 7.52
CA ASP A 474 -17.84 7.44 8.54
C ASP A 474 -17.97 5.93 8.34
N ARG A 475 -18.71 5.23 9.19
CA ARG A 475 -18.82 3.76 9.10
C ARG A 475 -19.29 3.29 7.72
N ALA A 476 -20.33 3.91 7.17
CA ALA A 476 -20.88 3.49 5.88
C ALA A 476 -19.90 3.71 4.73
N SER A 477 -19.33 4.91 4.59
CA SER A 477 -18.36 5.21 3.54
C SER A 477 -17.08 4.41 3.69
N ALA A 478 -16.61 4.18 4.92
CA ALA A 478 -15.44 3.38 5.21
C ALA A 478 -15.61 1.90 4.84
N VAL A 479 -16.69 1.26 5.30
CA VAL A 479 -16.94 -0.17 5.00
C VAL A 479 -17.15 -0.37 3.50
N ALA A 480 -17.92 0.51 2.84
CA ALA A 480 -18.08 0.45 1.39
C ALA A 480 -16.71 0.55 0.68
N SER A 481 -15.86 1.49 1.08
CA SER A 481 -14.53 1.68 0.48
C SER A 481 -13.59 0.50 0.75
N ILE A 482 -13.62 -0.08 1.95
CA ILE A 482 -12.82 -1.26 2.29
C ILE A 482 -13.19 -2.41 1.35
N TYR A 483 -14.48 -2.76 1.22
CA TYR A 483 -14.90 -3.95 0.47
C TYR A 483 -14.94 -3.76 -1.05
N THR A 484 -15.00 -2.52 -1.55
CA THR A 484 -14.95 -2.21 -2.99
C THR A 484 -13.55 -1.87 -3.50
N GLY A 485 -12.61 -1.47 -2.62
CA GLY A 485 -11.32 -0.91 -3.02
C GLY A 485 -11.45 0.43 -3.77
N ALA A 486 -12.58 1.15 -3.59
CA ALA A 486 -12.92 2.37 -4.29
C ALA A 486 -13.28 3.50 -3.30
N SER A 487 -13.36 4.74 -3.77
CA SER A 487 -13.75 5.89 -2.95
C SER A 487 -15.25 6.19 -3.04
N PRO A 488 -15.83 6.97 -2.11
CA PRO A 488 -17.23 7.43 -2.16
C PRO A 488 -17.64 8.06 -3.49
N PHE A 489 -16.73 8.75 -4.15
CA PHE A 489 -16.93 9.29 -5.49
C PHE A 489 -17.32 8.23 -6.52
N GLN A 490 -16.71 7.05 -6.45
CA GLN A 490 -16.93 5.94 -7.39
C GLN A 490 -18.05 5.02 -6.95
N HIS A 491 -18.04 4.55 -5.68
CA HIS A 491 -19.04 3.59 -5.21
C HIS A 491 -20.35 4.23 -4.73
N GLY A 492 -20.44 5.57 -4.65
CA GLY A 492 -21.67 6.31 -4.38
C GLY A 492 -22.06 6.45 -2.91
N ILE A 493 -21.46 5.71 -1.97
CA ILE A 493 -21.79 5.78 -0.53
C ILE A 493 -20.94 6.86 0.12
N VAL A 494 -21.47 8.08 0.22
CA VAL A 494 -20.72 9.24 0.76
C VAL A 494 -20.83 9.38 2.27
N ALA A 495 -21.89 8.85 2.88
CA ALA A 495 -22.12 8.85 4.33
C ALA A 495 -23.25 7.88 4.70
N GLY A 496 -23.39 7.57 5.99
CA GLY A 496 -24.51 6.76 6.52
C GLY A 496 -25.87 7.41 6.39
N ARG A 497 -25.90 8.74 6.26
CA ARG A 497 -27.11 9.53 5.94
C ARG A 497 -26.76 10.67 4.98
N TRP A 498 -27.65 10.96 4.07
CA TRP A 498 -27.55 12.09 3.14
C TRP A 498 -28.89 12.75 2.85
N MET A 499 -28.87 13.94 2.32
CA MET A 499 -30.06 14.64 1.85
C MET A 499 -30.43 14.20 0.43
N ASN A 500 -31.66 13.72 0.25
CA ASN A 500 -32.18 13.47 -1.09
C ASN A 500 -32.64 14.81 -1.72
N ARG A 501 -31.97 15.25 -2.78
CA ARG A 501 -32.26 16.54 -3.44
C ARG A 501 -33.69 16.66 -3.99
N LYS A 502 -34.36 15.54 -4.31
CA LYS A 502 -35.72 15.56 -4.89
C LYS A 502 -36.80 15.69 -3.81
N THR A 503 -36.60 15.02 -2.69
CA THR A 503 -37.58 14.97 -1.60
C THR A 503 -37.28 15.95 -0.47
N LEU A 504 -36.07 16.49 -0.44
CA LEU A 504 -35.51 17.30 0.64
C LEU A 504 -35.65 16.64 2.02
N MET A 505 -35.52 15.31 2.04
CA MET A 505 -35.56 14.50 3.26
C MET A 505 -34.23 13.75 3.43
N ALA A 506 -33.76 13.71 4.66
CA ALA A 506 -32.62 12.90 5.02
C ALA A 506 -32.99 11.41 4.92
N SER A 507 -32.13 10.59 4.31
CA SER A 507 -32.32 9.16 4.13
C SER A 507 -31.01 8.40 4.26
N SER A 508 -31.08 7.12 4.59
CA SER A 508 -29.94 6.24 4.54
C SER A 508 -29.63 5.77 3.09
N PRO A 509 -28.35 5.53 2.75
CA PRO A 509 -28.00 4.90 1.49
C PRO A 509 -28.59 3.50 1.31
N LEU A 510 -29.01 2.86 2.38
CA LEU A 510 -29.54 1.50 2.39
C LEU A 510 -31.06 1.45 2.31
N ASP A 511 -31.74 2.59 2.43
CA ASP A 511 -33.21 2.62 2.38
C ASP A 511 -33.72 2.27 0.98
N ASP A 512 -34.53 1.21 0.90
CA ASP A 512 -35.13 0.69 -0.33
C ASP A 512 -36.57 0.26 -0.10
N GLY A 513 -37.52 1.03 -0.61
CA GLY A 513 -38.94 0.74 -0.47
C GLY A 513 -39.43 -0.53 -1.17
N ASN A 514 -38.58 -1.22 -1.96
CA ASN A 514 -38.92 -2.47 -2.63
C ASN A 514 -38.56 -3.70 -1.79
N SER A 515 -37.79 -3.56 -0.72
CA SER A 515 -37.38 -4.64 0.18
C SER A 515 -38.13 -4.53 1.50
N SER A 516 -38.29 -5.64 2.20
CA SER A 516 -38.92 -5.70 3.51
C SER A 516 -37.96 -6.20 4.59
N GLY A 517 -38.01 -5.58 5.74
CA GLY A 517 -37.20 -6.02 6.89
C GLY A 517 -37.68 -7.35 7.46
N ILE A 518 -36.74 -8.16 7.95
CA ILE A 518 -36.98 -9.37 8.73
C ILE A 518 -36.51 -9.11 10.15
N ASN A 519 -37.37 -9.17 11.13
CA ASN A 519 -37.16 -8.78 12.53
C ASN A 519 -36.76 -7.29 12.69
N THR A 520 -37.16 -6.46 11.76
CA THR A 520 -36.97 -5.00 11.79
C THR A 520 -38.03 -4.33 10.93
N ILE A 521 -38.29 -3.06 11.19
CA ILE A 521 -39.17 -2.21 10.36
C ILE A 521 -38.43 -1.53 9.21
N GLU A 522 -37.09 -1.63 9.17
CA GLU A 522 -36.25 -0.98 8.17
C GLU A 522 -36.34 -1.71 6.83
N HIS A 523 -36.56 -0.97 5.76
CA HIS A 523 -36.54 -1.43 4.39
C HIS A 523 -35.13 -1.31 3.84
N THR A 524 -34.45 -2.42 3.53
CA THR A 524 -32.99 -2.40 3.35
C THR A 524 -32.54 -3.17 2.13
N SER A 525 -31.69 -2.52 1.28
CA SER A 525 -30.93 -3.20 0.24
C SER A 525 -29.61 -2.45 -0.06
N PRO A 526 -28.64 -3.08 -0.74
CA PRO A 526 -27.40 -2.45 -1.19
C PRO A 526 -27.52 -1.69 -2.51
N GLN A 527 -28.70 -1.51 -3.09
CA GLN A 527 -28.89 -1.02 -4.47
C GLN A 527 -28.25 0.32 -4.80
N LYS A 528 -27.97 1.16 -3.79
CA LYS A 528 -27.28 2.44 -3.99
C LYS A 528 -25.77 2.34 -3.94
N LEU A 529 -25.22 1.14 -3.66
CA LEU A 529 -23.81 0.83 -3.85
C LEU A 529 -23.58 0.62 -5.34
N LEU A 530 -22.88 1.58 -5.99
CA LEU A 530 -22.73 1.63 -7.46
C LEU A 530 -21.59 0.76 -7.98
N ALA A 531 -20.90 0.07 -7.10
CA ALA A 531 -19.75 -0.76 -7.40
C ALA A 531 -19.95 -2.19 -6.88
N THR A 532 -19.38 -3.17 -7.57
CA THR A 532 -19.23 -4.52 -7.01
C THR A 532 -18.26 -4.48 -5.83
N ASN A 533 -18.41 -5.42 -4.90
CA ASN A 533 -17.49 -5.59 -3.78
C ASN A 533 -16.84 -6.98 -3.81
N LEU A 534 -16.02 -7.30 -2.79
CA LEU A 534 -15.34 -8.61 -2.69
C LEU A 534 -16.31 -9.78 -2.74
N ALA A 535 -17.46 -9.67 -2.07
CA ALA A 535 -18.46 -10.73 -2.02
C ALA A 535 -19.05 -11.02 -3.41
N ASP A 536 -19.37 -9.95 -4.15
CA ASP A 536 -19.91 -10.04 -5.52
C ASP A 536 -18.90 -10.71 -6.46
N GLU A 537 -17.61 -10.33 -6.39
CA GLU A 537 -16.57 -10.91 -7.24
C GLU A 537 -16.29 -12.38 -6.90
N MET A 538 -16.33 -12.76 -5.63
CA MET A 538 -16.21 -14.17 -5.21
C MET A 538 -17.38 -15.02 -5.70
N LYS A 539 -18.59 -14.49 -5.68
CA LYS A 539 -19.78 -15.14 -6.24
C LYS A 539 -19.65 -15.31 -7.75
N LEU A 540 -19.21 -14.27 -8.44
CA LEU A 540 -19.04 -14.28 -9.89
C LEU A 540 -17.96 -15.31 -10.31
N GLU A 541 -16.79 -15.30 -9.69
CA GLU A 541 -15.69 -16.23 -9.99
C GLU A 541 -16.05 -17.68 -9.69
N SER A 542 -16.83 -17.92 -8.64
CA SER A 542 -17.24 -19.27 -8.25
C SER A 542 -18.51 -19.77 -8.94
N GLU A 543 -19.09 -18.99 -9.87
CA GLU A 543 -20.39 -19.29 -10.47
C GLU A 543 -21.49 -19.52 -9.42
N GLY A 544 -21.51 -18.69 -8.37
CA GLY A 544 -22.48 -18.72 -7.28
C GLY A 544 -22.22 -19.77 -6.19
N ARG A 545 -21.12 -20.53 -6.23
CA ARG A 545 -20.84 -21.62 -5.26
C ARG A 545 -20.25 -21.13 -3.95
N SER A 546 -19.52 -20.02 -3.93
CA SER A 546 -18.99 -19.41 -2.69
C SER A 546 -20.12 -19.06 -1.75
N LYS A 547 -19.98 -19.39 -0.48
CA LYS A 547 -20.92 -19.01 0.58
C LYS A 547 -20.44 -17.72 1.21
N ILE A 548 -21.30 -16.72 1.26
CA ILE A 548 -21.00 -15.39 1.74
C ILE A 548 -21.89 -15.06 2.94
N CYS A 549 -21.25 -14.75 4.07
CA CYS A 549 -21.92 -14.34 5.29
C CYS A 549 -21.35 -13.02 5.80
N ALA A 550 -22.21 -12.04 6.05
CA ALA A 550 -21.84 -10.75 6.66
C ALA A 550 -22.59 -10.53 7.96
N ILE A 551 -21.86 -10.19 9.02
CA ILE A 551 -22.35 -10.06 10.39
C ILE A 551 -21.80 -8.77 11.00
N ALA A 552 -22.69 -7.92 11.51
CA ALA A 552 -22.28 -6.71 12.23
C ALA A 552 -23.31 -6.33 13.29
N ALA A 553 -22.90 -5.51 14.25
CA ALA A 553 -23.86 -4.90 15.18
C ALA A 553 -24.72 -3.85 14.45
N TYR A 554 -24.15 -3.11 13.51
CA TYR A 554 -24.82 -2.05 12.77
C TYR A 554 -25.20 -2.48 11.34
N ARG A 555 -26.39 -2.03 10.88
CA ARG A 555 -26.97 -2.34 9.57
C ARG A 555 -26.06 -2.00 8.41
N ASP A 556 -25.53 -0.78 8.39
CA ASP A 556 -24.69 -0.27 7.31
C ASP A 556 -23.40 -1.10 7.16
N ALA A 557 -22.78 -1.48 8.26
CA ALA A 557 -21.59 -2.31 8.23
C ALA A 557 -21.88 -3.73 7.68
N ALA A 558 -23.00 -4.34 8.04
CA ALA A 558 -23.37 -5.65 7.54
C ALA A 558 -23.67 -5.62 6.04
N VAL A 559 -24.55 -4.70 5.60
CA VAL A 559 -25.05 -4.66 4.22
C VAL A 559 -23.96 -4.26 3.23
N LEU A 560 -23.12 -3.28 3.57
CA LEU A 560 -22.04 -2.82 2.66
C LEU A 560 -20.89 -3.82 2.56
N ALA A 561 -20.67 -4.66 3.59
CA ALA A 561 -19.76 -5.78 3.51
C ALA A 561 -20.36 -6.97 2.72
N ALA A 562 -21.68 -7.19 2.85
CA ALA A 562 -22.41 -8.25 2.14
C ALA A 562 -22.44 -8.03 0.63
N GLY A 563 -22.51 -6.77 0.17
CA GLY A 563 -22.68 -6.46 -1.24
C GLY A 563 -24.05 -6.91 -1.79
N HIS A 564 -24.10 -7.20 -3.08
CA HIS A 564 -25.34 -7.51 -3.77
C HIS A 564 -25.72 -9.00 -3.72
N GLU A 565 -24.76 -9.91 -3.53
CA GLU A 565 -24.91 -11.35 -3.78
C GLU A 565 -24.66 -12.23 -2.54
N ALA A 566 -24.66 -11.65 -1.31
CA ALA A 566 -24.45 -12.46 -0.12
C ALA A 566 -25.60 -13.45 0.14
N ASP A 567 -25.28 -14.63 0.71
CA ASP A 567 -26.27 -15.63 1.11
C ASP A 567 -26.92 -15.29 2.46
N VAL A 568 -26.17 -14.65 3.36
CA VAL A 568 -26.63 -14.22 4.68
C VAL A 568 -26.03 -12.87 5.02
N CYS A 569 -26.89 -11.92 5.35
CA CYS A 569 -26.53 -10.62 5.88
C CYS A 569 -27.37 -10.34 7.12
N ILE A 570 -26.73 -10.19 8.29
CA ILE A 570 -27.45 -9.97 9.55
C ILE A 570 -26.83 -8.85 10.35
N TRP A 571 -27.70 -8.09 11.02
CA TRP A 571 -27.34 -7.02 11.96
C TRP A 571 -28.24 -7.06 13.20
N MET A 572 -27.81 -6.36 14.27
CA MET A 572 -28.62 -6.27 15.47
C MET A 572 -29.74 -5.24 15.31
N ASN A 573 -30.97 -5.63 15.55
CA ASN A 573 -32.07 -4.69 15.62
C ASN A 573 -31.92 -3.79 16.86
N HIS A 574 -31.97 -2.50 16.63
CA HIS A 574 -31.80 -1.46 17.66
C HIS A 574 -32.88 -1.57 18.78
N ASP A 575 -34.08 -2.02 18.45
CA ASP A 575 -35.23 -1.98 19.36
C ASP A 575 -35.29 -3.16 20.35
N ASP A 576 -34.80 -4.35 19.94
CA ASP A 576 -34.93 -5.55 20.75
C ASP A 576 -33.65 -6.40 20.85
N GLY A 577 -32.57 -5.97 20.16
CA GLY A 577 -31.28 -6.64 20.14
C GLY A 577 -31.25 -7.97 19.40
N LYS A 578 -32.29 -8.35 18.68
CA LYS A 578 -32.33 -9.58 17.88
C LYS A 578 -31.60 -9.37 16.56
N TRP A 579 -31.20 -10.49 15.97
CA TRP A 579 -30.66 -10.51 14.62
C TRP A 579 -31.74 -10.21 13.59
N ALA A 580 -31.54 -9.16 12.83
CA ALA A 580 -32.38 -8.70 11.74
C ALA A 580 -31.73 -8.94 10.38
N SER A 581 -32.52 -8.89 9.32
CA SER A 581 -32.09 -8.97 7.92
C SER A 581 -33.09 -8.27 7.01
N SER A 582 -32.88 -8.39 5.72
CA SER A 582 -33.81 -7.98 4.67
C SER A 582 -34.18 -9.18 3.80
N ASP A 583 -35.41 -9.19 3.26
CA ASP A 583 -35.85 -10.16 2.29
C ASP A 583 -35.06 -10.09 0.98
N TYR A 584 -34.31 -9.02 0.75
CA TYR A 584 -33.31 -8.91 -0.32
C TYR A 584 -32.29 -10.07 -0.28
N TYR A 585 -31.84 -10.47 0.91
CA TYR A 585 -30.91 -11.58 1.13
C TYR A 585 -31.60 -12.92 1.41
N GLY A 586 -32.92 -12.97 1.23
CA GLY A 586 -33.73 -14.17 1.49
C GLY A 586 -34.11 -14.36 2.96
N ASN A 587 -34.55 -15.56 3.31
CA ASN A 587 -35.00 -15.88 4.66
C ASN A 587 -33.84 -16.12 5.62
N LEU A 588 -34.05 -15.77 6.91
CA LEU A 588 -33.08 -16.08 7.94
C LEU A 588 -32.84 -17.58 8.10
N PRO A 589 -31.59 -18.04 8.09
CA PRO A 589 -31.26 -19.45 8.32
C PRO A 589 -31.70 -19.94 9.71
N GLU A 590 -31.87 -21.25 9.84
CA GLU A 590 -32.27 -21.87 11.12
C GLU A 590 -31.30 -21.56 12.28
N TRP A 591 -30.00 -21.47 12.00
CA TRP A 591 -29.01 -21.15 13.02
C TRP A 591 -29.16 -19.71 13.54
N VAL A 592 -29.57 -18.74 12.74
CA VAL A 592 -29.90 -17.38 13.17
C VAL A 592 -31.18 -17.36 14.00
N ASN A 593 -32.22 -18.11 13.57
CA ASN A 593 -33.43 -18.19 14.33
C ASN A 593 -33.20 -18.81 15.71
N LYS A 594 -32.34 -19.82 15.85
CA LYS A 594 -31.91 -20.36 17.13
C LYS A 594 -31.20 -19.34 18.04
N LEU A 595 -30.39 -18.46 17.46
CA LEU A 595 -29.80 -17.35 18.23
C LEU A 595 -30.89 -16.40 18.74
N ASN A 596 -31.85 -16.05 17.90
CA ASN A 596 -32.97 -15.17 18.25
C ASN A 596 -33.94 -15.76 19.25
N ASP A 597 -34.06 -17.10 19.31
CA ASP A 597 -34.87 -17.80 20.27
C ASP A 597 -34.23 -17.90 21.67
N SER A 598 -32.92 -17.66 21.75
CA SER A 598 -32.21 -17.63 23.02
C SER A 598 -32.62 -16.38 23.82
N ILE A 599 -32.87 -16.55 25.10
CA ILE A 599 -33.18 -15.42 25.99
C ILE A 599 -31.91 -14.58 26.13
N LEU A 600 -31.98 -13.36 25.63
CA LEU A 600 -30.90 -12.43 25.77
C LEU A 600 -30.71 -12.01 27.24
N PRO A 601 -29.54 -12.26 27.86
CA PRO A 601 -29.36 -11.98 29.29
C PRO A 601 -29.25 -10.45 29.50
N LYS A 602 -29.56 -10.05 30.73
CA LYS A 602 -29.17 -8.71 31.20
C LYS A 602 -27.74 -8.76 31.64
N TYR A 603 -26.96 -7.80 31.18
CA TYR A 603 -25.54 -7.72 31.50
C TYR A 603 -25.29 -6.66 32.57
N THR A 604 -24.43 -6.95 33.50
CA THR A 604 -23.80 -5.95 34.36
C THR A 604 -22.37 -5.78 33.90
N TRP A 605 -22.07 -4.68 33.22
CA TRP A 605 -20.74 -4.40 32.75
C TRP A 605 -19.93 -3.73 33.83
N GLN A 606 -18.85 -4.39 34.24
CA GLN A 606 -17.87 -3.92 35.19
C GLN A 606 -16.47 -4.12 34.62
N PRO A 607 -15.46 -3.39 35.10
CA PRO A 607 -14.09 -3.54 34.65
C PRO A 607 -13.60 -4.99 34.73
N SER A 608 -12.94 -5.48 33.69
CA SER A 608 -12.35 -6.84 33.62
C SER A 608 -11.06 -6.98 34.42
N LEU A 609 -10.34 -5.88 34.65
CA LEU A 609 -9.12 -5.82 35.43
C LEU A 609 -9.32 -5.02 36.72
N LEU A 610 -8.39 -5.15 37.67
CA LEU A 610 -8.38 -4.29 38.86
C LEU A 610 -8.01 -2.84 38.43
N ALA A 611 -8.56 -1.86 39.15
CA ALA A 611 -8.41 -0.44 38.85
C ALA A 611 -6.93 0.05 38.69
N GLY A 612 -5.98 -0.63 39.34
CA GLY A 612 -4.57 -0.33 39.24
C GLY A 612 -3.84 -0.92 38.03
N GLU A 613 -4.49 -1.83 37.30
CA GLU A 613 -3.91 -2.53 36.13
C GLU A 613 -4.21 -1.84 34.82
N TYR A 614 -5.22 -0.94 34.78
CA TYR A 614 -5.52 -0.14 33.60
C TYR A 614 -4.48 0.96 33.37
N ILE A 615 -4.26 1.30 32.10
CA ILE A 615 -3.31 2.36 31.71
C ILE A 615 -3.85 3.72 32.14
N ARG A 616 -2.99 4.52 32.79
CA ARG A 616 -3.33 5.86 33.27
C ARG A 616 -2.54 6.90 32.48
N ILE A 617 -3.24 7.90 31.98
CA ILE A 617 -2.61 9.09 31.41
C ILE A 617 -2.52 10.13 32.50
N THR A 618 -1.32 10.66 32.75
CA THR A 618 -1.03 11.66 33.79
C THR A 618 -1.89 12.92 33.61
N GLY A 619 -2.57 13.34 34.67
CA GLY A 619 -3.33 14.61 34.70
C GLY A 619 -4.84 14.50 34.45
N GLN A 620 -5.35 13.30 34.26
CA GLN A 620 -6.79 13.07 34.15
C GLN A 620 -7.27 12.24 35.34
N ASP A 621 -8.36 12.69 35.98
CA ASP A 621 -8.99 11.96 37.09
C ASP A 621 -10.06 11.03 36.49
N TYR A 622 -9.68 9.77 36.28
CA TYR A 622 -10.62 8.73 35.84
C TYR A 622 -11.29 8.11 37.06
N GLY A 623 -12.59 7.91 36.98
CA GLY A 623 -13.29 7.07 37.92
C GLY A 623 -12.59 5.68 38.06
N TRP A 624 -12.36 5.23 39.27
CA TRP A 624 -11.64 3.98 39.57
C TRP A 624 -12.41 2.72 39.21
N THR A 625 -13.71 2.85 38.92
CA THR A 625 -14.62 1.75 38.59
C THR A 625 -15.88 2.31 37.93
N PHE A 626 -16.50 1.45 37.17
CA PHE A 626 -17.83 1.74 36.60
C PHE A 626 -18.74 0.51 36.75
N SER A 627 -20.04 0.70 36.62
CA SER A 627 -21.02 -0.37 36.56
C SER A 627 -22.21 0.07 35.73
N HIS A 628 -22.35 -0.54 34.55
CA HIS A 628 -23.46 -0.29 33.64
C HIS A 628 -24.38 -1.52 33.58
N ASN A 629 -25.67 -1.30 33.63
CA ASN A 629 -26.66 -2.35 33.42
C ASN A 629 -27.14 -2.27 31.97
N ILE A 630 -26.66 -3.17 31.15
CA ILE A 630 -26.96 -3.22 29.70
C ILE A 630 -28.06 -4.26 29.48
N ARG A 631 -29.10 -3.87 28.77
CA ARG A 631 -30.17 -4.73 28.32
C ARG A 631 -30.13 -4.87 26.81
N PRO A 632 -30.56 -6.00 26.25
CA PRO A 632 -30.62 -6.19 24.80
C PRO A 632 -31.45 -5.15 24.07
N ASP A 633 -32.52 -4.69 24.74
CA ASP A 633 -33.48 -3.66 24.26
C ASP A 633 -33.06 -2.22 24.61
N SER A 634 -31.82 -2.02 25.00
CA SER A 634 -31.30 -0.69 25.37
C SER A 634 -30.74 0.13 24.22
N GLY A 635 -30.96 -0.31 22.98
CA GLY A 635 -30.53 0.42 21.78
C GLY A 635 -29.03 0.70 21.76
N GLU A 636 -28.66 1.98 21.69
CA GLU A 636 -27.27 2.42 21.60
C GLU A 636 -26.38 1.94 22.77
N ASP A 637 -26.95 1.77 23.98
CA ASP A 637 -26.21 1.21 25.11
C ASP A 637 -25.73 -0.23 24.84
N MET A 638 -26.53 -1.02 24.15
CA MET A 638 -26.12 -2.38 23.74
C MET A 638 -25.11 -2.32 22.62
N LEU A 639 -25.36 -1.56 21.56
CA LEU A 639 -24.54 -1.48 20.37
C LEU A 639 -23.12 -0.96 20.65
N THR A 640 -22.96 -0.01 21.58
CA THR A 640 -21.68 0.58 21.97
C THR A 640 -21.00 -0.11 23.15
N SER A 641 -21.63 -1.14 23.72
CA SER A 641 -21.06 -1.96 24.80
C SER A 641 -20.20 -3.10 24.24
N PRO A 642 -19.31 -3.71 25.02
CA PRO A 642 -18.54 -4.87 24.58
C PRO A 642 -19.42 -6.11 24.31
N PHE A 643 -20.65 -6.14 24.81
CA PHE A 643 -21.57 -7.27 24.62
C PHE A 643 -22.09 -7.36 23.18
N SER A 644 -22.13 -6.25 22.44
CA SER A 644 -22.40 -6.30 20.98
C SER A 644 -21.34 -7.15 20.27
N ASN A 645 -20.06 -7.00 20.64
CA ASN A 645 -18.97 -7.80 20.11
C ASN A 645 -19.09 -9.28 20.50
N ASP A 646 -19.49 -9.57 21.73
CA ASP A 646 -19.74 -10.95 22.19
C ASP A 646 -20.84 -11.62 21.34
N TRP A 647 -21.91 -10.88 21.00
CA TRP A 647 -22.99 -11.37 20.14
C TRP A 647 -22.56 -11.53 18.69
N VAL A 648 -21.85 -10.57 18.14
CA VAL A 648 -21.27 -10.66 16.78
C VAL A 648 -20.35 -11.88 16.71
N ASN A 649 -19.51 -12.11 17.71
CA ASN A 649 -18.62 -13.26 17.75
C ASN A 649 -19.40 -14.58 17.83
N ALA A 650 -20.43 -14.65 18.69
CA ALA A 650 -21.29 -15.83 18.80
C ALA A 650 -22.01 -16.16 17.47
N ALA A 651 -22.49 -15.14 16.76
CA ALA A 651 -23.09 -15.31 15.44
C ALA A 651 -22.06 -15.78 14.39
N ALA A 652 -20.84 -15.23 14.41
CA ALA A 652 -19.76 -15.65 13.52
C ALA A 652 -19.36 -17.13 13.75
N LEU A 653 -19.26 -17.55 15.02
CA LEU A 653 -19.00 -18.96 15.37
C LEU A 653 -20.15 -19.87 14.93
N ALA A 654 -21.40 -19.43 15.06
CA ALA A 654 -22.57 -20.18 14.61
C ALA A 654 -22.64 -20.26 13.07
N ALA A 655 -22.25 -19.21 12.36
CA ALA A 655 -22.19 -19.18 10.89
C ALA A 655 -21.17 -20.19 10.33
N LEU A 656 -19.98 -20.31 10.95
CA LEU A 656 -18.97 -21.31 10.58
C LEU A 656 -19.55 -22.71 10.52
N ASP A 657 -20.33 -23.08 11.54
CA ASP A 657 -20.95 -24.41 11.62
C ASP A 657 -22.23 -24.47 10.78
N GLY A 658 -23.09 -23.47 10.86
CA GLY A 658 -24.42 -23.45 10.22
C GLY A 658 -24.41 -23.40 8.70
N MET A 659 -23.41 -22.74 8.12
CA MET A 659 -23.20 -22.67 6.67
C MET A 659 -22.11 -23.63 6.18
N ASN A 660 -21.41 -24.32 7.08
CA ASN A 660 -20.22 -25.12 6.77
C ASN A 660 -19.20 -24.34 5.94
N LEU A 661 -18.83 -23.12 6.43
CA LEU A 661 -17.86 -22.26 5.76
C LEU A 661 -16.48 -22.89 5.74
N GLY A 662 -15.79 -22.80 4.59
CA GLY A 662 -14.47 -23.41 4.37
C GLY A 662 -14.49 -24.94 4.34
N GLY A 663 -15.66 -25.57 4.21
CA GLY A 663 -15.81 -27.03 4.22
C GLY A 663 -15.39 -27.73 2.93
N ASP A 664 -15.25 -26.98 1.82
CA ASP A 664 -14.81 -27.49 0.52
C ASP A 664 -13.64 -26.67 -0.04
N ASP A 665 -13.29 -26.88 -1.32
CA ASP A 665 -12.16 -26.17 -1.95
C ASP A 665 -12.57 -24.86 -2.65
N THR A 666 -13.88 -24.50 -2.61
CA THR A 666 -14.37 -23.20 -3.10
C THR A 666 -14.17 -22.17 -1.99
N PRO A 667 -13.48 -21.04 -2.24
CA PRO A 667 -13.32 -20.00 -1.21
C PRO A 667 -14.66 -19.44 -0.76
N ASP A 668 -14.92 -19.45 0.57
CA ASP A 668 -16.06 -18.80 1.19
C ASP A 668 -15.64 -17.49 1.84
N LEU A 669 -16.59 -16.59 2.16
CA LEU A 669 -16.35 -15.32 2.84
C LEU A 669 -17.18 -15.21 4.11
N LEU A 670 -16.50 -14.90 5.23
CA LEU A 670 -17.10 -14.48 6.48
C LEU A 670 -16.66 -13.04 6.78
N SER A 671 -17.56 -12.09 6.61
CA SER A 671 -17.32 -10.68 6.94
C SER A 671 -17.87 -10.36 8.31
N ILE A 672 -17.05 -9.80 9.19
CA ILE A 672 -17.38 -9.48 10.57
C ILE A 672 -17.02 -8.03 10.84
N THR A 673 -17.95 -7.24 11.38
CA THR A 673 -17.63 -5.91 11.89
C THR A 673 -17.86 -5.85 13.39
N TYR A 674 -16.75 -5.63 14.13
CA TYR A 674 -16.75 -5.36 15.57
C TYR A 674 -16.77 -3.86 15.86
N TYR A 675 -17.03 -3.49 17.11
CA TYR A 675 -17.02 -2.12 17.59
C TYR A 675 -15.93 -1.90 18.64
N ALA A 676 -15.14 -0.84 18.50
CA ALA A 676 -14.09 -0.43 19.43
C ALA A 676 -14.13 1.07 19.76
N GLY A 677 -15.28 1.70 19.60
CA GLY A 677 -15.50 3.12 19.93
C GLY A 677 -15.91 3.36 21.39
N ASN A 678 -16.19 4.63 21.70
CA ASN A 678 -16.63 5.04 23.03
C ASN A 678 -18.05 4.56 23.35
N PHE A 679 -18.28 4.18 24.62
CA PHE A 679 -19.61 3.86 25.10
C PHE A 679 -20.56 5.08 24.98
N ARG A 680 -21.72 4.88 24.37
CA ARG A 680 -22.72 5.93 24.07
C ARG A 680 -22.19 7.06 23.21
N HIS A 681 -21.16 6.82 22.39
CA HIS A 681 -20.46 7.87 21.62
C HIS A 681 -20.05 9.07 22.50
N GLY A 682 -19.82 8.79 23.78
CA GLY A 682 -19.54 9.82 24.77
C GLY A 682 -18.18 10.49 24.57
N ASN A 683 -18.04 11.70 25.12
CA ASN A 683 -16.82 12.50 25.09
C ASN A 683 -15.69 11.94 25.97
N ASN A 684 -15.60 10.65 26.09
CA ASN A 684 -14.60 10.04 26.94
C ASN A 684 -13.24 10.11 26.25
N ALA A 685 -12.26 10.63 26.96
CA ALA A 685 -10.87 10.64 26.49
C ALA A 685 -10.43 9.23 26.12
N ILE A 686 -9.45 9.14 25.21
CA ILE A 686 -8.75 7.91 24.72
C ILE A 686 -8.39 6.91 25.84
N SER A 687 -8.53 7.26 27.08
CA SER A 687 -8.10 6.57 28.30
C SER A 687 -9.22 6.20 29.24
N SER A 688 -10.50 6.25 28.81
CA SER A 688 -11.57 5.77 29.70
C SER A 688 -11.39 4.28 30.00
N ILE A 689 -11.69 3.87 31.23
CA ILE A 689 -11.61 2.46 31.62
C ILE A 689 -12.61 1.62 30.80
N GLU A 690 -13.75 2.18 30.44
CA GLU A 690 -14.74 1.55 29.57
C GLU A 690 -14.14 1.23 28.19
N LEU A 691 -13.46 2.19 27.57
CA LEU A 691 -12.83 1.98 26.25
C LEU A 691 -11.74 0.91 26.34
N GLN A 692 -10.89 0.98 27.34
CA GLN A 692 -9.85 -0.04 27.58
C GLN A 692 -10.46 -1.43 27.79
N ASP A 693 -11.58 -1.54 28.53
CA ASP A 693 -12.27 -2.82 28.75
C ASP A 693 -12.92 -3.37 27.46
N ILE A 694 -13.42 -2.49 26.58
CA ILE A 694 -13.90 -2.89 25.25
C ILE A 694 -12.77 -3.56 24.47
N TYR A 695 -11.58 -2.96 24.41
CA TYR A 695 -10.42 -3.52 23.69
C TYR A 695 -9.98 -4.87 24.27
N LEU A 696 -9.94 -5.03 25.60
CA LEU A 696 -9.57 -6.29 26.26
C LEU A 696 -10.56 -7.42 25.97
N ARG A 697 -11.85 -7.11 25.91
CA ARG A 697 -12.89 -8.12 25.59
C ARG A 697 -12.88 -8.46 24.11
N LEU A 698 -12.67 -7.46 23.25
CA LEU A 698 -12.52 -7.66 21.79
C LEU A 698 -11.35 -8.58 21.47
N ASP A 699 -10.20 -8.41 22.13
CA ASP A 699 -9.04 -9.30 21.99
C ASP A 699 -9.41 -10.76 22.28
N ARG A 700 -10.19 -11.01 23.35
CA ARG A 700 -10.67 -12.36 23.70
C ARG A 700 -11.60 -12.94 22.65
N ASN A 701 -12.52 -12.13 22.10
CA ASN A 701 -13.45 -12.55 21.05
C ASN A 701 -12.67 -12.94 19.78
N ILE A 702 -11.68 -12.16 19.38
CA ILE A 702 -10.84 -12.46 18.22
C ILE A 702 -9.99 -13.71 18.46
N ALA A 703 -9.44 -13.89 19.67
CA ALA A 703 -8.70 -15.10 20.03
C ALA A 703 -9.56 -16.37 19.93
N GLU A 704 -10.81 -16.31 20.43
CA GLU A 704 -11.77 -17.40 20.32
C GLU A 704 -12.12 -17.74 18.87
N LEU A 705 -12.36 -16.71 18.04
CA LEU A 705 -12.66 -16.87 16.63
C LEU A 705 -11.49 -17.54 15.87
N ILE A 706 -10.27 -17.05 16.05
CA ILE A 706 -9.06 -17.63 15.44
C ILE A 706 -8.89 -19.09 15.86
N LYS A 707 -9.03 -19.36 17.14
CA LYS A 707 -8.91 -20.73 17.66
C LYS A 707 -9.93 -21.67 17.03
N LYS A 708 -11.21 -21.29 16.99
CA LYS A 708 -12.27 -22.11 16.39
C LYS A 708 -12.02 -22.37 14.91
N ILE A 709 -11.59 -21.35 14.16
CA ILE A 709 -11.28 -21.46 12.73
C ILE A 709 -10.06 -22.37 12.53
N ASN A 710 -9.00 -22.18 13.32
CA ASN A 710 -7.81 -23.01 13.25
C ASN A 710 -8.09 -24.47 13.55
N ASP A 711 -8.88 -24.75 14.62
CA ASP A 711 -9.25 -26.10 15.02
C ASP A 711 -10.09 -26.83 13.95
N ARG A 712 -10.86 -26.08 13.14
CA ARG A 712 -11.77 -26.64 12.13
C ARG A 712 -11.17 -26.74 10.73
N ILE A 713 -10.47 -25.72 10.29
CA ILE A 713 -10.06 -25.54 8.87
C ILE A 713 -8.54 -25.58 8.74
N GLY A 714 -7.80 -25.15 9.78
CA GLY A 714 -6.35 -24.93 9.76
C GLY A 714 -6.01 -23.56 9.22
N ILE A 715 -5.13 -22.84 9.91
CA ILE A 715 -4.75 -21.45 9.60
C ILE A 715 -4.13 -21.30 8.19
N GLU A 716 -3.47 -22.37 7.71
CA GLU A 716 -2.86 -22.43 6.39
C GLU A 716 -3.88 -22.46 5.23
N ASN A 717 -5.16 -22.72 5.53
CA ASN A 717 -6.25 -22.75 4.57
C ASN A 717 -7.16 -21.52 4.67
N VAL A 718 -6.84 -20.56 5.54
CA VAL A 718 -7.68 -19.39 5.81
C VAL A 718 -6.88 -18.12 5.61
N LEU A 719 -7.45 -17.16 4.90
CA LEU A 719 -6.93 -15.81 4.76
C LEU A 719 -7.75 -14.87 5.64
N PHE A 720 -7.11 -14.27 6.63
CA PHE A 720 -7.68 -13.17 7.38
C PHE A 720 -7.21 -11.84 6.81
N PHE A 721 -8.11 -10.88 6.73
CA PHE A 721 -7.73 -9.48 6.70
C PHE A 721 -8.39 -8.75 7.85
N LEU A 722 -7.65 -7.82 8.47
CA LEU A 722 -8.15 -6.98 9.55
C LEU A 722 -7.81 -5.52 9.25
N THR A 723 -8.79 -4.64 9.44
CA THR A 723 -8.60 -3.19 9.28
C THR A 723 -9.62 -2.42 10.12
N SER A 724 -9.56 -1.09 10.09
CA SER A 724 -10.44 -0.19 10.82
C SER A 724 -11.24 0.71 9.87
N THR A 725 -12.31 1.29 10.38
CA THR A 725 -13.08 2.35 9.69
C THR A 725 -12.36 3.71 9.67
N GLY A 726 -11.21 3.84 10.33
CA GLY A 726 -10.33 5.01 10.24
C GLY A 726 -10.90 6.32 10.79
N TYR A 727 -12.02 6.26 11.50
CA TYR A 727 -12.58 7.39 12.23
C TYR A 727 -12.83 7.01 13.69
N SER A 728 -12.98 7.98 14.55
CA SER A 728 -13.42 7.80 15.92
C SER A 728 -14.29 8.99 16.34
N ASP A 729 -15.16 8.78 17.32
CA ASP A 729 -15.93 9.88 17.92
C ASP A 729 -14.97 10.95 18.42
N TYR A 730 -15.11 12.15 17.89
CA TYR A 730 -14.26 13.27 18.23
C TYR A 730 -15.10 14.35 18.91
N SER A 731 -14.81 14.56 20.17
CA SER A 731 -15.39 15.63 20.95
C SER A 731 -14.61 16.93 20.81
N ALA A 732 -15.26 18.05 21.14
CA ALA A 732 -14.58 19.32 21.26
C ALA A 732 -13.34 19.13 22.15
N PRO A 733 -12.14 19.46 21.66
CA PRO A 733 -10.98 19.50 22.53
C PRO A 733 -11.25 20.52 23.63
N ASP A 734 -10.87 20.20 24.87
CA ASP A 734 -10.88 21.18 25.97
C ASP A 734 -9.80 22.24 25.74
N LEU A 735 -10.04 23.08 24.74
CA LEU A 735 -9.16 24.19 24.38
C LEU A 735 -9.39 25.42 25.26
N GLY A 736 -10.43 25.39 26.13
CA GLY A 736 -10.72 26.46 27.08
C GLY A 736 -9.58 26.69 28.07
N SER A 737 -8.90 25.61 28.47
CA SER A 737 -7.69 25.67 29.32
C SER A 737 -6.49 26.31 28.61
N THR A 738 -6.42 26.23 27.28
CA THR A 738 -5.32 26.75 26.44
C THR A 738 -5.56 28.15 25.89
N ARG A 739 -6.73 28.76 26.17
CA ARG A 739 -7.18 30.06 25.61
C ARG A 739 -7.27 30.10 24.09
N ILE A 740 -7.40 28.96 23.44
CA ILE A 740 -7.67 28.89 21.99
C ILE A 740 -9.17 29.14 21.78
N PRO A 741 -9.56 30.09 20.90
CA PRO A 741 -10.98 30.37 20.64
C PRO A 741 -11.67 29.12 20.07
N THR A 742 -12.73 28.68 20.74
CA THR A 742 -13.60 27.60 20.29
C THR A 742 -15.03 28.09 20.16
N GLY A 743 -15.84 27.39 19.39
CA GLY A 743 -17.26 27.73 19.20
C GLY A 743 -17.93 26.75 18.24
N THR A 744 -19.09 27.14 17.77
CA THR A 744 -19.85 26.38 16.78
C THR A 744 -20.29 27.26 15.63
N VAL A 745 -20.27 26.71 14.43
CA VAL A 745 -20.89 27.28 13.24
C VAL A 745 -22.32 26.74 13.20
N ASN A 746 -23.29 27.59 13.43
CA ASN A 746 -24.73 27.23 13.35
C ASN A 746 -25.20 27.30 11.91
N MET A 747 -25.57 26.17 11.32
CA MET A 747 -25.96 26.08 9.91
C MET A 747 -27.29 26.78 9.61
N GLU A 748 -28.27 26.72 10.51
CA GLU A 748 -29.54 27.45 10.34
C GLU A 748 -29.27 28.93 10.19
N ARG A 749 -28.43 29.52 11.04
CA ARG A 749 -28.07 30.93 10.97
C ARG A 749 -27.28 31.25 9.70
N ALA A 750 -26.37 30.40 9.28
CA ALA A 750 -25.59 30.58 8.05
C ALA A 750 -26.51 30.63 6.83
N VAL A 751 -27.45 29.70 6.74
CA VAL A 751 -28.41 29.61 5.65
C VAL A 751 -29.39 30.80 5.66
N ALA A 752 -29.87 31.19 6.84
CA ALA A 752 -30.77 32.37 6.95
C ALA A 752 -30.08 33.66 6.47
N LEU A 753 -28.83 33.89 6.86
CA LEU A 753 -28.03 35.02 6.41
C LEU A 753 -27.72 34.95 4.91
N LEU A 754 -27.40 33.76 4.38
CA LEU A 754 -27.19 33.59 2.95
C LEU A 754 -28.45 33.89 2.13
N ASN A 755 -29.61 33.39 2.54
CA ASN A 755 -30.87 33.69 1.88
C ASN A 755 -31.22 35.19 1.92
N LEU A 756 -31.00 35.82 3.06
CA LEU A 756 -31.20 37.27 3.17
C LEU A 756 -30.32 38.07 2.22
N TYR A 757 -29.05 37.72 2.14
CA TYR A 757 -28.06 38.34 1.25
C TYR A 757 -28.42 38.16 -0.23
N LEU A 758 -28.70 36.93 -0.64
CA LEU A 758 -29.08 36.62 -2.02
C LEU A 758 -30.41 37.28 -2.41
N SER A 759 -31.40 37.33 -1.47
CA SER A 759 -32.69 38.02 -1.66
C SER A 759 -32.52 39.54 -1.84
N ALA A 760 -31.62 40.16 -1.09
CA ALA A 760 -31.32 41.60 -1.24
C ALA A 760 -30.65 41.89 -2.61
N LYS A 761 -29.89 40.95 -3.16
CA LYS A 761 -29.16 41.16 -4.42
C LYS A 761 -29.97 40.79 -5.66
N TYR A 762 -30.76 39.72 -5.62
CA TYR A 762 -31.43 39.13 -6.77
C TYR A 762 -32.97 39.15 -6.70
N GLY A 763 -33.53 39.73 -5.66
CA GLY A 763 -34.97 39.82 -5.41
C GLY A 763 -35.43 38.87 -4.30
N SER A 764 -36.55 39.23 -3.65
CA SER A 764 -37.06 38.58 -2.44
C SER A 764 -37.64 37.18 -2.75
N GLU A 765 -36.77 36.18 -2.69
CA GLU A 765 -37.09 34.77 -2.91
C GLU A 765 -36.23 33.88 -2.01
N GLN A 766 -36.49 32.56 -2.02
CA GLN A 766 -35.70 31.54 -1.26
C GLN A 766 -34.71 30.85 -2.18
N TYR A 767 -33.46 31.29 -2.17
CA TYR A 767 -32.38 30.78 -3.01
C TYR A 767 -31.71 29.52 -2.44
N VAL A 768 -31.80 29.29 -1.12
CA VAL A 768 -31.34 28.05 -0.47
C VAL A 768 -32.58 27.20 -0.16
N GLU A 769 -32.61 25.97 -0.69
CA GLU A 769 -33.74 25.06 -0.40
C GLU A 769 -33.63 24.47 1.00
N THR A 770 -32.43 23.97 1.35
CA THR A 770 -32.20 23.34 2.65
C THR A 770 -30.69 23.28 2.96
N TYR A 771 -30.38 22.77 4.14
CA TYR A 771 -29.03 22.37 4.52
C TYR A 771 -29.09 21.01 5.22
N PHE A 772 -27.97 20.33 5.23
CA PHE A 772 -27.80 19.05 5.92
C PHE A 772 -26.34 18.92 6.37
N HIS A 773 -26.13 18.73 7.66
CA HIS A 773 -24.79 18.76 8.27
C HIS A 773 -24.05 20.06 7.89
N ASN A 774 -22.90 19.96 7.23
CA ASN A 774 -22.10 21.08 6.77
C ASN A 774 -22.36 21.51 5.31
N GLN A 775 -23.43 21.00 4.68
CA GLN A 775 -23.70 21.17 3.27
C GLN A 775 -24.94 22.04 3.05
N ILE A 776 -24.92 22.92 2.05
CA ILE A 776 -26.01 23.80 1.65
C ILE A 776 -26.48 23.41 0.25
N TYR A 777 -27.79 23.32 0.08
CA TYR A 777 -28.48 22.96 -1.16
C TYR A 777 -29.21 24.18 -1.71
N LEU A 778 -28.79 24.64 -2.92
CA LEU A 778 -29.37 25.77 -3.59
C LEU A 778 -30.61 25.39 -4.38
N ASN A 779 -31.53 26.35 -4.54
CA ASN A 779 -32.74 26.20 -5.35
C ASN A 779 -32.41 26.39 -6.83
N HIS A 780 -31.93 25.30 -7.48
CA HIS A 780 -31.53 25.32 -8.90
C HIS A 780 -32.66 25.76 -9.81
N ARG A 781 -33.89 25.29 -9.54
CA ARG A 781 -35.06 25.63 -10.34
C ARG A 781 -35.35 27.13 -10.30
N LEU A 782 -35.36 27.75 -9.12
CA LEU A 782 -35.57 29.19 -8.98
C LEU A 782 -34.50 30.01 -9.70
N ILE A 783 -33.22 29.60 -9.54
CA ILE A 783 -32.06 30.27 -10.16
C ILE A 783 -32.18 30.22 -11.68
N GLU A 784 -32.57 29.07 -12.25
CA GLU A 784 -32.78 28.86 -13.68
C GLU A 784 -34.01 29.65 -14.19
N ASP A 785 -35.15 29.58 -13.51
CA ASP A 785 -36.38 30.29 -13.86
C ASP A 785 -36.19 31.82 -13.90
N LYS A 786 -35.29 32.33 -13.07
CA LYS A 786 -34.90 33.75 -13.07
C LYS A 786 -33.83 34.11 -14.09
N GLY A 787 -33.27 33.14 -14.78
CA GLY A 787 -32.17 33.34 -15.70
C GLY A 787 -30.88 33.84 -15.06
N LEU A 788 -30.67 33.52 -13.77
CA LEU A 788 -29.47 33.90 -13.02
C LEU A 788 -28.34 32.95 -13.31
N ALA A 789 -27.12 33.46 -13.37
CA ALA A 789 -25.94 32.63 -13.57
C ALA A 789 -25.57 31.93 -12.25
N MET A 790 -25.60 30.57 -12.22
CA MET A 790 -25.26 29.76 -11.04
C MET A 790 -23.89 30.12 -10.47
N HIS A 791 -22.89 30.39 -11.33
CA HIS A 791 -21.53 30.71 -10.86
C HIS A 791 -21.50 31.99 -10.05
N GLU A 792 -22.30 33.04 -10.42
CA GLU A 792 -22.40 34.29 -9.67
C GLU A 792 -23.06 34.08 -8.30
N ILE A 793 -24.09 33.25 -8.23
CA ILE A 793 -24.75 32.89 -6.97
C ILE A 793 -23.74 32.17 -6.05
N LEU A 794 -23.00 31.20 -6.57
CA LEU A 794 -22.02 30.45 -5.80
C LEU A 794 -20.88 31.36 -5.31
N GLU A 795 -20.29 32.19 -6.16
CA GLU A 795 -19.22 33.13 -5.78
C GLU A 795 -19.67 34.10 -4.69
N ASN A 796 -20.86 34.69 -4.85
CA ASN A 796 -21.42 35.56 -3.83
C ASN A 796 -21.72 34.83 -2.51
N SER A 797 -22.08 33.56 -2.58
CA SER A 797 -22.27 32.72 -1.38
C SER A 797 -20.97 32.49 -0.65
N VAL A 798 -19.88 32.19 -1.37
CA VAL A 798 -18.53 32.06 -0.80
C VAL A 798 -18.09 33.34 -0.11
N ASP A 799 -18.23 34.49 -0.79
CA ASP A 799 -17.83 35.79 -0.27
C ASP A 799 -18.50 36.13 1.08
N LEU A 800 -19.76 35.74 1.25
CA LEU A 800 -20.46 35.91 2.50
C LEU A 800 -20.03 34.90 3.57
N LEU A 801 -20.09 33.61 3.22
CA LEU A 801 -19.92 32.51 4.20
C LEU A 801 -18.51 32.46 4.79
N VAL A 802 -17.48 32.79 4.00
CA VAL A 802 -16.08 32.79 4.48
C VAL A 802 -15.85 33.88 5.56
N GLN A 803 -16.69 34.91 5.61
CA GLN A 803 -16.59 35.97 6.62
C GLN A 803 -17.25 35.58 7.95
N MET A 804 -17.95 34.47 8.01
CA MET A 804 -18.60 34.03 9.25
C MET A 804 -17.58 33.49 10.27
N SER A 805 -17.79 33.83 11.54
CA SER A 805 -16.97 33.32 12.62
C SER A 805 -16.99 31.79 12.67
N GLY A 806 -15.85 31.16 12.73
CA GLY A 806 -15.70 29.70 12.82
C GLY A 806 -15.60 29.00 11.46
N VAL A 807 -15.86 29.69 10.36
CA VAL A 807 -15.67 29.15 9.00
C VAL A 807 -14.20 29.29 8.62
N ARG A 808 -13.55 28.17 8.27
CA ARG A 808 -12.20 28.12 7.73
C ARG A 808 -12.19 28.25 6.22
N ASN A 809 -13.09 27.51 5.56
CA ASN A 809 -13.15 27.45 4.12
C ASN A 809 -14.57 27.16 3.66
N VAL A 810 -14.88 27.56 2.44
CA VAL A 810 -16.14 27.28 1.75
C VAL A 810 -15.81 26.66 0.41
N ILE A 811 -16.22 25.40 0.24
CA ILE A 811 -15.90 24.60 -0.93
C ILE A 811 -17.14 24.51 -1.82
N LEU A 812 -16.96 24.76 -3.09
CA LEU A 812 -18.00 24.58 -4.10
C LEU A 812 -17.87 23.18 -4.72
N LEU A 813 -18.96 22.43 -4.75
CA LEU A 813 -18.95 21.07 -5.33
C LEU A 813 -18.47 21.09 -6.79
N ARG A 814 -18.86 22.09 -7.59
CA ARG A 814 -18.43 22.23 -8.99
C ARG A 814 -16.89 22.34 -9.12
N ASP A 815 -16.24 23.01 -8.16
CA ASP A 815 -14.79 23.24 -8.20
C ASP A 815 -14.02 21.96 -7.85
N LEU A 816 -14.57 21.16 -6.92
CA LEU A 816 -14.03 19.83 -6.62
C LEU A 816 -14.10 18.87 -7.81
N MET A 817 -15.10 19.05 -8.69
CA MET A 817 -15.28 18.21 -9.88
C MET A 817 -14.44 18.69 -11.08
N SER A 818 -13.81 19.86 -11.00
CA SER A 818 -12.86 20.33 -11.99
C SER A 818 -11.53 19.57 -11.84
N THR A 819 -10.81 19.39 -12.94
CA THR A 819 -9.55 18.65 -12.96
C THR A 819 -8.46 19.50 -12.29
N ILE A 820 -8.24 19.32 -10.99
CA ILE A 820 -7.19 19.99 -10.24
C ILE A 820 -6.14 18.93 -9.86
N PRO A 821 -4.85 19.16 -10.13
CA PRO A 821 -3.78 18.19 -9.85
C PRO A 821 -3.30 18.15 -8.40
N ASP A 822 -4.00 18.78 -7.45
CA ASP A 822 -3.62 18.81 -6.04
C ASP A 822 -4.14 17.57 -5.30
N GLN A 823 -3.27 16.90 -4.55
CA GLN A 823 -3.57 15.68 -3.80
C GLN A 823 -4.65 15.91 -2.74
N ASP A 824 -4.62 17.04 -2.03
CA ASP A 824 -5.65 17.40 -1.04
C ASP A 824 -7.01 17.63 -1.71
N ALA A 825 -7.02 18.26 -2.88
CA ALA A 825 -8.24 18.46 -3.67
C ALA A 825 -8.78 17.11 -4.18
N ALA A 826 -7.90 16.18 -4.56
CA ALA A 826 -8.30 14.82 -4.95
C ALA A 826 -8.94 14.06 -3.79
N ARG A 827 -8.36 14.09 -2.58
CA ARG A 827 -8.94 13.49 -1.37
C ARG A 827 -10.30 14.07 -1.05
N ARG A 828 -10.46 15.40 -1.11
CA ARG A 828 -11.75 16.08 -0.90
C ARG A 828 -12.76 15.65 -1.95
N ARG A 829 -12.39 15.64 -3.24
CA ARG A 829 -13.27 15.18 -4.32
C ARG A 829 -13.73 13.75 -4.11
N ASN A 830 -12.86 12.86 -3.70
CA ASN A 830 -13.14 11.45 -3.48
C ASN A 830 -14.17 11.21 -2.36
N ALA A 831 -14.36 12.18 -1.44
CA ALA A 831 -15.35 12.10 -0.36
C ALA A 831 -16.79 12.40 -0.81
N TYR A 832 -16.99 12.94 -2.02
CA TYR A 832 -18.28 13.50 -2.44
C TYR A 832 -18.77 12.90 -3.76
N ASN A 833 -20.10 12.92 -3.93
CA ASN A 833 -20.76 12.48 -5.15
C ASN A 833 -21.80 13.52 -5.58
N ASN A 834 -21.85 13.85 -6.87
CA ASN A 834 -22.74 14.89 -7.42
C ASN A 834 -24.22 14.67 -7.12
N SER A 835 -24.67 13.43 -7.00
CA SER A 835 -26.09 13.12 -6.80
C SER A 835 -26.58 13.36 -5.38
N TYR A 836 -25.66 13.32 -4.39
CA TYR A 836 -26.03 13.32 -2.97
C TYR A 836 -25.41 14.47 -2.17
N THR A 837 -24.43 15.16 -2.72
CA THR A 837 -23.73 16.26 -2.04
C THR A 837 -24.37 17.61 -2.31
N GLY A 838 -24.33 18.53 -1.33
CA GLY A 838 -24.78 19.91 -1.46
C GLY A 838 -23.91 20.74 -2.41
N ASP A 839 -24.40 21.87 -2.87
CA ASP A 839 -23.68 22.76 -3.79
C ASP A 839 -22.52 23.49 -3.12
N ILE A 840 -22.66 23.76 -1.83
CA ILE A 840 -21.69 24.47 -0.98
C ILE A 840 -21.42 23.64 0.26
N ILE A 841 -20.15 23.48 0.59
CA ILE A 841 -19.67 22.71 1.75
C ILE A 841 -18.90 23.67 2.65
N ILE A 842 -19.25 23.72 3.94
CA ILE A 842 -18.59 24.57 4.94
C ILE A 842 -17.58 23.73 5.72
N GLU A 843 -16.34 24.20 5.79
CA GLU A 843 -15.33 23.67 6.70
C GLU A 843 -15.14 24.59 7.89
N ALA A 844 -15.27 24.04 9.10
CA ALA A 844 -15.03 24.78 10.32
C ALA A 844 -13.52 24.90 10.64
N ILE A 845 -13.15 25.93 11.39
CA ILE A 845 -11.82 26.07 11.97
C ILE A 845 -11.56 24.87 12.92
N PRO A 846 -10.34 24.28 12.97
CA PRO A 846 -10.01 23.21 13.91
C PRO A 846 -10.40 23.56 15.35
N GLY A 847 -11.10 22.66 16.01
CA GLY A 847 -11.67 22.89 17.34
C GLY A 847 -13.03 23.59 17.39
N TRP A 848 -13.57 24.00 16.23
CA TRP A 848 -14.94 24.48 16.11
C TRP A 848 -15.85 23.34 15.64
N GLY A 849 -17.07 23.28 16.22
CA GLY A 849 -18.11 22.37 15.77
C GLY A 849 -19.01 22.97 14.70
N ILE A 850 -19.71 22.13 13.96
CA ILE A 850 -20.81 22.52 13.05
C ILE A 850 -22.08 21.97 13.66
N THR A 851 -23.01 22.89 13.96
CA THR A 851 -24.32 22.52 14.53
C THR A 851 -25.40 22.50 13.46
N ASP A 852 -25.98 21.31 13.26
CA ASP A 852 -27.21 21.12 12.50
C ASP A 852 -28.38 20.99 13.46
N VAL A 853 -29.24 22.01 13.45
CA VAL A 853 -30.41 22.10 14.37
C VAL A 853 -31.49 21.11 13.94
N ASN A 854 -31.59 20.78 12.64
CA ASN A 854 -32.63 19.88 12.14
C ASN A 854 -32.37 18.42 12.59
N GLU A 855 -31.09 18.06 12.73
CA GLU A 855 -30.66 16.71 13.17
C GLU A 855 -30.32 16.69 14.68
N ASP A 856 -30.36 17.82 15.36
CA ASP A 856 -30.00 18.00 16.78
C ASP A 856 -28.58 17.50 17.11
N ILE A 857 -27.65 17.73 16.19
CA ILE A 857 -26.27 17.30 16.33
C ILE A 857 -25.28 18.44 16.22
N THR A 858 -24.14 18.28 16.90
CA THR A 858 -22.97 19.13 16.72
C THR A 858 -21.78 18.24 16.37
N GLU A 859 -21.31 18.36 15.16
CA GLU A 859 -20.16 17.59 14.68
C GLU A 859 -18.86 18.37 14.86
N TYR A 860 -17.88 17.70 15.43
CA TYR A 860 -16.50 18.15 15.46
C TYR A 860 -15.67 17.25 14.53
N ARG A 861 -14.99 17.85 13.57
CA ARG A 861 -14.17 17.11 12.62
C ARG A 861 -12.70 17.25 12.96
N ARG A 862 -11.98 16.13 12.89
CA ARG A 862 -10.51 16.17 12.98
C ARG A 862 -9.96 16.72 11.67
N PRO A 863 -8.94 17.59 11.75
CA PRO A 863 -8.34 18.17 10.54
C PRO A 863 -7.48 17.18 9.75
N VAL A 864 -7.15 16.00 10.33
CA VAL A 864 -6.25 15.01 9.76
C VAL A 864 -6.86 13.61 9.90
N SER A 865 -6.77 12.82 8.85
CA SER A 865 -7.12 11.39 8.87
C SER A 865 -6.24 10.65 9.88
N GLN A 866 -6.83 9.78 10.70
CA GLN A 866 -6.07 8.93 11.60
C GLN A 866 -5.58 7.70 10.84
N PRO A 867 -4.29 7.34 10.97
CA PRO A 867 -3.80 6.09 10.44
C PRO A 867 -4.36 4.91 11.25
N PHE A 868 -4.58 3.79 10.57
CA PHE A 868 -5.12 2.58 11.15
C PHE A 868 -4.43 1.34 10.59
N PRO A 869 -4.50 0.17 11.25
CA PRO A 869 -3.85 -1.02 10.76
C PRO A 869 -4.57 -1.61 9.55
N MET A 870 -3.80 -2.11 8.59
CA MET A 870 -4.22 -2.98 7.49
C MET A 870 -3.39 -4.26 7.55
N ILE A 871 -4.03 -5.36 7.91
CA ILE A 871 -3.38 -6.60 8.27
C ILE A 871 -3.86 -7.75 7.38
N LEU A 872 -2.94 -8.59 6.93
CA LEU A 872 -3.22 -9.86 6.24
C LEU A 872 -2.53 -10.99 7.00
N TYR A 873 -3.29 -12.06 7.36
CA TYR A 873 -2.81 -13.16 8.20
C TYR A 873 -3.28 -14.52 7.69
N GLY A 874 -2.46 -15.56 7.87
CA GLY A 874 -2.79 -16.92 7.46
C GLY A 874 -2.42 -17.24 6.01
N ASN A 875 -2.85 -18.38 5.49
CA ASN A 875 -2.62 -18.87 4.12
C ASN A 875 -1.17 -18.77 3.62
N GLY A 876 -0.21 -18.89 4.54
CA GLY A 876 1.22 -18.83 4.20
C GLY A 876 1.76 -17.42 3.97
N ILE A 877 1.02 -16.37 4.36
CA ILE A 877 1.50 -14.99 4.35
C ILE A 877 2.62 -14.85 5.38
N ARG A 878 3.70 -14.20 4.97
CA ARG A 878 4.85 -13.95 5.85
C ARG A 878 4.54 -12.80 6.81
N GLY A 879 4.97 -12.94 8.06
CA GLY A 879 4.90 -11.87 9.04
C GLY A 879 5.90 -10.78 8.70
N GLU A 880 5.41 -9.54 8.57
CA GLU A 880 6.18 -8.34 8.30
C GLU A 880 5.41 -7.14 8.84
N ILE A 881 6.05 -6.26 9.60
CA ILE A 881 5.47 -5.00 10.05
C ILE A 881 6.13 -3.89 9.27
N ASN A 882 5.33 -3.08 8.59
CA ASN A 882 5.81 -1.93 7.82
C ASN A 882 5.00 -0.69 8.20
N HIS A 883 5.70 0.40 8.50
CA HIS A 883 5.14 1.67 8.96
C HIS A 883 4.91 2.70 7.85
N ASP A 884 5.23 2.37 6.59
CA ASP A 884 5.04 3.30 5.48
C ASP A 884 3.56 3.60 5.27
N PRO A 885 3.21 4.86 4.97
CA PRO A 885 1.84 5.23 4.61
C PRO A 885 1.34 4.42 3.42
N ILE A 886 0.12 3.94 3.53
CA ILE A 886 -0.52 3.20 2.44
C ILE A 886 -2.02 3.51 2.38
N SER A 887 -2.58 3.48 1.19
CA SER A 887 -4.03 3.53 1.03
C SER A 887 -4.65 2.17 1.31
N VAL A 888 -5.74 2.14 2.10
CA VAL A 888 -6.50 0.91 2.33
C VAL A 888 -7.15 0.36 1.06
N SER A 889 -7.26 1.16 0.01
CA SER A 889 -7.80 0.74 -1.30
C SER A 889 -7.02 -0.40 -1.96
N VAL A 890 -5.76 -0.66 -1.53
CA VAL A 890 -4.95 -1.80 -1.98
C VAL A 890 -5.37 -3.13 -1.34
N LEU A 891 -6.15 -3.12 -0.26
CA LEU A 891 -6.49 -4.31 0.50
C LEU A 891 -7.27 -5.33 -0.33
N ILE A 892 -8.40 -4.92 -0.87
CA ILE A 892 -9.27 -5.85 -1.61
C ILE A 892 -8.66 -6.35 -2.92
N PRO A 893 -8.02 -5.53 -3.77
CA PRO A 893 -7.32 -6.07 -4.94
C PRO A 893 -6.20 -7.05 -4.53
N THR A 894 -5.57 -6.88 -3.36
CA THR A 894 -4.59 -7.84 -2.82
C THR A 894 -5.27 -9.16 -2.43
N VAL A 895 -6.40 -9.11 -1.71
CA VAL A 895 -7.19 -10.30 -1.38
C VAL A 895 -7.66 -11.01 -2.64
N CYS A 896 -8.18 -10.28 -3.63
CA CYS A 896 -8.60 -10.83 -4.93
C CYS A 896 -7.44 -11.49 -5.68
N ASN A 897 -6.25 -10.90 -5.65
CA ASN A 897 -5.05 -11.50 -6.24
C ASN A 897 -4.68 -12.85 -5.59
N ILE A 898 -4.77 -12.95 -4.25
CA ILE A 898 -4.53 -14.21 -3.51
C ILE A 898 -5.60 -15.24 -3.86
N LEU A 899 -6.86 -14.82 -4.00
CA LEU A 899 -8.00 -15.66 -4.39
C LEU A 899 -7.99 -16.02 -5.87
N ARG A 900 -7.23 -15.30 -6.69
CA ARG A 900 -7.24 -15.38 -8.17
C ARG A 900 -8.63 -15.08 -8.76
N CYS A 901 -9.35 -14.13 -8.18
CA CYS A 901 -10.56 -13.53 -8.74
C CYS A 901 -10.28 -12.12 -9.25
N ASN A 902 -11.23 -11.56 -10.01
CA ASN A 902 -11.14 -10.17 -10.44
C ASN A 902 -11.25 -9.22 -9.23
N ALA A 903 -10.61 -8.07 -9.29
CA ALA A 903 -10.89 -6.99 -8.36
C ALA A 903 -12.25 -6.34 -8.67
N PRO A 904 -12.95 -5.76 -7.67
CA PRO A 904 -14.20 -5.03 -7.88
C PRO A 904 -14.09 -4.00 -9.00
N ASN A 905 -15.20 -3.79 -9.72
CA ASN A 905 -15.24 -3.02 -10.96
C ASN A 905 -14.81 -1.55 -10.85
N ALA A 906 -14.96 -0.95 -9.67
CA ALA A 906 -14.56 0.44 -9.39
C ALA A 906 -13.20 0.54 -8.69
N CYS A 907 -12.52 -0.57 -8.43
CA CYS A 907 -11.20 -0.60 -7.80
C CYS A 907 -10.14 0.02 -8.72
N TYR A 908 -9.35 0.94 -8.17
CA TYR A 908 -8.31 1.65 -8.93
C TYR A 908 -6.89 1.33 -8.46
N SER A 909 -6.75 0.70 -7.31
CA SER A 909 -5.45 0.40 -6.72
C SER A 909 -4.88 -0.93 -7.22
N ASN A 910 -3.56 -1.00 -7.33
CA ASN A 910 -2.86 -2.24 -7.64
C ASN A 910 -2.76 -3.14 -6.38
N PRO A 911 -2.80 -4.47 -6.54
CA PRO A 911 -2.60 -5.38 -5.43
C PRO A 911 -1.15 -5.38 -4.94
N LEU A 912 -0.95 -5.60 -3.65
CA LEU A 912 0.36 -5.95 -3.10
C LEU A 912 0.80 -7.31 -3.62
N ILE A 913 2.07 -7.46 -3.95
CA ILE A 913 2.64 -8.66 -4.57
C ILE A 913 3.76 -9.20 -3.68
N GLY A 914 3.95 -10.53 -3.66
CA GLY A 914 5.07 -11.17 -2.96
C GLY A 914 4.87 -11.40 -1.47
N LEU A 915 3.61 -11.45 -1.01
CA LEU A 915 3.25 -11.64 0.41
C LEU A 915 3.45 -13.08 0.94
N LYS A 916 3.75 -14.04 0.07
CA LYS A 916 3.95 -15.45 0.41
C LYS A 916 5.36 -15.90 0.15
#